data_05f311579bac6d9a7d5f7464ed0fff16
#
_entry.id   05f311579bac6d9a7d5f7464ed0fff16
#
_cell.length_a   1.000
_cell.length_b   1.000
_cell.length_c   1.000
_cell.angle_alpha   90.00
_cell.angle_beta   90.00
_cell.angle_gamma   90.00
#
_symmetry.space_group_name_H-M   'P 1'
#
loop_
_entity.id
_entity.type
_entity.pdbx_description
1 polymer ?
#
loop_
_entity_poly.entity_id
_entity_poly.type
_entity_poly.pdbx_seq_one_letter_code
_entity_poly.pdbx_strand_id
1 'polypeptide(L)'
;MDFTPPQEGYATQDALVCTIYFYAGDIIGDQTRSTGPHISTDSGHTWDHMAWDIVITNAIAVDSYGKWLYCACGNGVLSSSDGGRNWRLNGGWRQAEIQDVKIGPESPLVVWAAGAYGLFYSEDGAKTWTRPGDPQPFRYTDQVLPDRADGDHVLIGSETGLWVTYDRGSTYTRVGPDIPIRSIIQDSRNPQWFCIGTDGRGLWKSLDRGENWERVQGTGDIVNRVVQNPGDPEWLMCGLDRGVGFSRDDGLTWETSVDGFTDNAAVYALLFDKSNPQTVYAGARDGFYVSFDEGKTWHSYSDENGNVVLQNAVIFDLWQGDLYRGDEEKGSTDAGTLVVNTEPPQGEEHRENFEPGYDTRAKALIDYLVNNTEERLASLQEGQHVDLISAIAYIREGRANDALWDDIRAQFQDWGHSMFHSFPAICFYLYTKDYLPDDIKEILRENLVSHYYYRGDTENHWLMHYTALLLTAQTWPQSSASEWYTGRSTQENYDEALGWIKEWTRITSTIGQGEFDSPAYFITYMAPILMLYEFAQDPALKRQAGMVADLLLADMAAESLDGRYCGGHSRMYDDQVVLGAYDRSSPFHYLYFGGIDLTKDIHSWLITSVYGSYRCPQVIADIAHRRDRPYVHTEVKRVRNCMRYSDLLNPPVYKYTYMTPDYALGSLQGGILQPIQQHTWDVTWIGSADNTTLFSLHPYYDSYELAMFFPEDPHMLTASVQSQKSTYTNPDKLNSSSPYERIFQIEDTLLAVYNIPEATNHQHVTLYVPGCLQRTESDRWIIGHDGNVYIAVYHFGDGEWIDEPVETFPPSRRLKIPAGQTAFIVEIGSESQDGSFAQFRQLILDQAAPDLTTTDSGPSVRYTNRHGRTLEYHWDGDVRRLDGANWAFPSDMLFQSGFMDAAVNTGAISIIGNNASRLLDFNTLRIEETPVPSE
;
A
#
# COMPACT_ATOMS: atom_id res chain seq x y z
N MET A 1 -10.02 -33.80 1.11
CA MET A 1 -10.70 -34.51 2.27
C MET A 1 -12.11 -34.81 1.82
N ASP A 2 -12.63 -36.00 2.13
CA ASP A 2 -14.03 -36.25 1.83
C ASP A 2 -14.89 -35.49 2.85
N PHE A 3 -15.85 -34.74 2.37
CA PHE A 3 -16.84 -34.07 3.20
C PHE A 3 -17.73 -35.12 3.90
N THR A 4 -17.80 -35.06 5.23
CA THR A 4 -18.72 -35.87 6.01
C THR A 4 -19.78 -34.96 6.61
N PRO A 5 -21.05 -35.07 6.20
CA PRO A 5 -22.14 -34.33 6.83
C PRO A 5 -22.22 -34.58 8.34
N PRO A 6 -22.67 -33.60 9.15
CA PRO A 6 -22.97 -33.82 10.53
C PRO A 6 -23.98 -34.98 10.71
N GLN A 7 -23.92 -35.71 11.86
CA GLN A 7 -24.90 -36.76 12.17
C GLN A 7 -26.29 -36.13 12.33
N GLU A 8 -27.35 -36.83 11.92
CA GLU A 8 -28.73 -36.38 12.13
C GLU A 8 -28.97 -36.01 13.61
N GLY A 9 -29.57 -34.85 13.84
CA GLY A 9 -29.88 -34.37 15.21
C GLY A 9 -28.73 -33.68 15.94
N TYR A 10 -27.68 -33.22 15.22
CA TYR A 10 -26.64 -32.39 15.81
C TYR A 10 -27.20 -31.09 16.41
N ALA A 11 -26.53 -30.58 17.45
CA ALA A 11 -26.94 -29.35 18.11
C ALA A 11 -26.73 -28.14 17.18
N THR A 12 -27.70 -27.24 17.15
CA THR A 12 -27.65 -25.98 16.40
C THR A 12 -28.05 -24.80 17.27
N GLN A 13 -27.68 -23.62 16.84
CA GLN A 13 -28.05 -22.35 17.43
C GLN A 13 -28.47 -21.38 16.33
N ASP A 14 -29.70 -20.87 16.41
CA ASP A 14 -30.16 -19.82 15.53
C ASP A 14 -29.32 -18.55 15.75
N ALA A 15 -28.83 -17.98 14.69
CA ALA A 15 -27.91 -16.84 14.75
C ALA A 15 -28.05 -15.92 13.57
N LEU A 16 -27.83 -14.63 13.84
CA LEU A 16 -27.53 -13.60 12.85
C LEU A 16 -26.04 -13.31 12.94
N VAL A 17 -25.35 -13.30 11.81
CA VAL A 17 -23.91 -13.01 11.71
C VAL A 17 -23.71 -11.80 10.82
N CYS A 18 -22.82 -10.91 11.22
CA CYS A 18 -22.40 -9.78 10.41
C CYS A 18 -20.89 -9.64 10.36
N THR A 19 -20.40 -8.98 9.32
CA THR A 19 -19.01 -8.56 9.22
C THR A 19 -18.92 -7.08 9.56
N ILE A 20 -18.05 -6.72 10.48
CA ILE A 20 -17.96 -5.36 11.03
C ILE A 20 -16.56 -4.78 10.76
N TYR A 21 -16.55 -3.52 10.39
CA TYR A 21 -15.36 -2.68 10.39
C TYR A 21 -15.64 -1.37 11.13
N PHE A 22 -14.91 -1.13 12.19
CA PHE A 22 -14.99 0.14 12.90
C PHE A 22 -14.04 1.15 12.28
N TYR A 23 -14.64 2.22 11.83
CA TYR A 23 -13.94 3.33 11.24
C TYR A 23 -13.68 4.41 12.30
N ALA A 24 -12.48 4.50 12.83
CA ALA A 24 -12.13 5.55 13.76
C ALA A 24 -10.69 6.00 13.57
N GLY A 25 -10.51 7.17 13.03
CA GLY A 25 -9.32 7.96 13.17
C GLY A 25 -8.17 7.66 12.21
N ASP A 26 -8.04 6.47 11.69
CA ASP A 26 -6.98 6.11 10.75
C ASP A 26 -7.49 5.21 9.62
N ILE A 27 -6.89 5.31 8.42
CA ILE A 27 -7.15 4.41 7.28
C ILE A 27 -6.89 2.93 7.66
N ILE A 28 -6.15 2.69 8.74
CA ILE A 28 -5.78 1.36 9.25
C ILE A 28 -6.82 0.82 10.26
N GLY A 29 -7.94 1.49 10.46
CA GLY A 29 -8.97 1.11 11.43
C GLY A 29 -8.67 1.54 12.88
N ASP A 30 -9.70 1.54 13.73
CA ASP A 30 -9.53 1.75 15.16
C ASP A 30 -8.97 0.47 15.79
N GLN A 31 -7.71 0.48 16.13
CA GLN A 31 -7.05 -0.65 16.78
C GLN A 31 -7.54 -0.91 18.21
N THR A 32 -8.41 -0.05 18.73
CA THR A 32 -9.00 -0.20 20.07
C THR A 32 -10.39 -0.85 20.06
N ARG A 33 -11.00 -1.08 18.88
CA ARG A 33 -12.32 -1.67 18.73
C ARG A 33 -12.25 -3.02 18.01
N SER A 34 -13.09 -3.94 18.46
CA SER A 34 -13.23 -5.25 17.82
C SER A 34 -13.84 -5.08 16.43
N THR A 35 -13.13 -5.53 15.40
CA THR A 35 -13.63 -5.66 14.02
C THR A 35 -13.75 -7.13 13.66
N GLY A 36 -14.33 -7.47 12.49
CA GLY A 36 -14.43 -8.84 12.01
C GLY A 36 -15.82 -9.45 12.13
N PRO A 37 -15.98 -10.78 12.12
CA PRO A 37 -17.27 -11.42 12.19
C PRO A 37 -17.85 -11.37 13.61
N HIS A 38 -19.11 -10.97 13.72
CA HIS A 38 -19.88 -10.91 14.97
C HIS A 38 -21.14 -11.73 14.88
N ILE A 39 -21.58 -12.27 16.01
CA ILE A 39 -22.78 -13.10 16.15
C ILE A 39 -23.77 -12.46 17.10
N SER A 40 -25.04 -12.49 16.69
CA SER A 40 -26.18 -12.20 17.55
C SER A 40 -27.09 -13.43 17.62
N THR A 41 -27.55 -13.76 18.83
CA THR A 41 -28.52 -14.84 19.07
C THR A 41 -29.87 -14.30 19.54
N ASP A 42 -30.05 -12.99 19.46
CA ASP A 42 -31.22 -12.24 19.88
C ASP A 42 -31.73 -11.26 18.81
N SER A 43 -31.56 -11.65 17.54
CA SER A 43 -32.03 -10.89 16.38
C SER A 43 -31.43 -9.49 16.26
N GLY A 44 -30.17 -9.32 16.65
CA GLY A 44 -29.38 -8.09 16.48
C GLY A 44 -29.43 -7.13 17.65
N HIS A 45 -30.04 -7.49 18.79
CA HIS A 45 -30.06 -6.65 19.98
C HIS A 45 -28.70 -6.62 20.69
N THR A 46 -27.99 -7.75 20.73
CA THR A 46 -26.62 -7.83 21.24
C THR A 46 -25.73 -8.59 20.28
N TRP A 47 -24.42 -8.30 20.31
CA TRP A 47 -23.43 -8.88 19.40
C TRP A 47 -22.17 -9.27 20.15
N ASP A 48 -21.72 -10.49 19.91
CA ASP A 48 -20.46 -11.04 20.41
C ASP A 48 -19.49 -11.26 19.25
N HIS A 49 -18.22 -11.07 19.48
CA HIS A 49 -17.16 -11.32 18.50
C HIS A 49 -16.96 -12.83 18.28
N MET A 50 -16.78 -13.26 17.02
CA MET A 50 -16.67 -14.69 16.68
C MET A 50 -15.24 -15.16 16.42
N ALA A 51 -14.31 -14.27 16.12
CA ALA A 51 -12.95 -14.61 15.69
C ALA A 51 -11.92 -13.75 16.43
N TRP A 52 -10.88 -13.31 15.77
CA TRP A 52 -9.86 -12.44 16.34
C TRP A 52 -10.34 -10.99 16.43
N ASP A 53 -9.91 -10.30 17.47
CA ASP A 53 -10.40 -8.97 17.82
C ASP A 53 -10.12 -7.89 16.75
N ILE A 54 -9.15 -8.09 15.89
CA ILE A 54 -8.81 -7.12 14.83
C ILE A 54 -8.57 -7.85 13.52
N VAL A 55 -9.65 -8.14 12.82
CA VAL A 55 -9.62 -8.65 11.46
C VAL A 55 -10.66 -7.94 10.62
N ILE A 56 -10.23 -7.32 9.51
CA ILE A 56 -11.16 -6.73 8.55
C ILE A 56 -11.77 -7.86 7.74
N THR A 57 -13.10 -7.99 7.77
CA THR A 57 -13.85 -8.98 7.00
C THR A 57 -14.86 -8.30 6.09
N ASN A 58 -14.84 -8.67 4.81
CA ASN A 58 -15.67 -8.05 3.78
C ASN A 58 -16.93 -8.87 3.45
N ALA A 59 -16.84 -10.21 3.53
CA ALA A 59 -17.95 -11.11 3.22
C ALA A 59 -17.88 -12.37 4.07
N ILE A 60 -19.05 -13.02 4.23
CA ILE A 60 -19.18 -14.32 4.90
C ILE A 60 -19.97 -15.31 4.04
N ALA A 61 -19.50 -16.56 3.98
CA ALA A 61 -20.21 -17.67 3.39
C ALA A 61 -20.36 -18.79 4.41
N VAL A 62 -21.57 -19.33 4.54
CA VAL A 62 -21.89 -20.41 5.49
C VAL A 62 -22.56 -21.54 4.74
N ASP A 63 -22.18 -22.77 5.01
CA ASP A 63 -22.77 -23.94 4.39
C ASP A 63 -24.20 -24.23 4.92
N SER A 64 -24.92 -25.11 4.24
CA SER A 64 -26.31 -25.46 4.60
C SER A 64 -26.46 -26.15 5.97
N TYR A 65 -25.37 -26.59 6.58
CA TYR A 65 -25.37 -27.23 7.90
C TYR A 65 -24.95 -26.25 9.01
N GLY A 66 -24.59 -24.99 8.65
CA GLY A 66 -24.03 -24.01 9.57
C GLY A 66 -22.68 -24.44 10.19
N LYS A 67 -22.01 -25.43 9.59
CA LYS A 67 -20.79 -26.02 10.11
C LYS A 67 -19.55 -25.35 9.52
N TRP A 68 -19.52 -25.17 8.21
CA TRP A 68 -18.41 -24.55 7.50
C TRP A 68 -18.70 -23.07 7.26
N LEU A 69 -17.82 -22.24 7.79
CA LEU A 69 -17.86 -20.79 7.60
C LEU A 69 -16.56 -20.33 6.94
N TYR A 70 -16.69 -19.41 6.01
CA TYR A 70 -15.58 -18.74 5.36
C TYR A 70 -15.79 -17.23 5.38
N CYS A 71 -14.78 -16.49 5.83
CA CYS A 71 -14.81 -15.03 5.82
C CYS A 71 -13.71 -14.50 4.91
N ALA A 72 -14.07 -13.61 3.99
CA ALA A 72 -13.13 -12.84 3.18
C ALA A 72 -12.44 -11.80 4.04
N CYS A 73 -11.11 -11.77 4.08
CA CYS A 73 -10.39 -10.80 4.89
C CYS A 73 -9.08 -10.32 4.24
N GLY A 74 -8.52 -9.24 4.78
CA GLY A 74 -7.30 -8.62 4.26
C GLY A 74 -6.11 -9.57 4.20
N ASN A 75 -5.95 -10.45 5.20
CA ASN A 75 -4.83 -11.39 5.25
C ASN A 75 -5.10 -12.72 4.49
N GLY A 76 -6.29 -12.92 3.94
CA GLY A 76 -6.66 -14.14 3.23
C GLY A 76 -8.12 -14.55 3.44
N VAL A 77 -8.38 -15.83 3.70
CA VAL A 77 -9.70 -16.37 4.02
C VAL A 77 -9.65 -17.01 5.40
N LEU A 78 -10.48 -16.54 6.31
CA LEU A 78 -10.73 -17.23 7.57
C LEU A 78 -11.67 -18.40 7.31
N SER A 79 -11.39 -19.57 7.83
CA SER A 79 -12.30 -20.71 7.79
C SER A 79 -12.55 -21.28 9.19
N SER A 80 -13.78 -21.74 9.41
CA SER A 80 -14.17 -22.53 10.57
C SER A 80 -14.89 -23.79 10.08
N SER A 81 -14.69 -24.91 10.77
CA SER A 81 -15.34 -26.20 10.51
C SER A 81 -16.21 -26.68 11.68
N ASP A 82 -16.49 -25.79 12.62
CA ASP A 82 -17.25 -26.09 13.85
C ASP A 82 -18.30 -25.01 14.22
N GLY A 83 -18.81 -24.30 13.21
CA GLY A 83 -19.85 -23.29 13.42
C GLY A 83 -19.33 -21.97 13.98
N GLY A 84 -18.10 -21.59 13.65
CA GLY A 84 -17.51 -20.31 14.01
C GLY A 84 -16.89 -20.24 15.42
N ARG A 85 -16.61 -21.38 16.05
CA ARG A 85 -15.99 -21.42 17.40
C ARG A 85 -14.47 -21.42 17.34
N ASN A 86 -13.89 -22.11 16.38
CA ASN A 86 -12.46 -22.09 16.13
C ASN A 86 -12.21 -21.68 14.69
N TRP A 87 -11.19 -20.88 14.47
CA TRP A 87 -10.87 -20.29 13.19
C TRP A 87 -9.44 -20.59 12.76
N ARG A 88 -9.26 -20.65 11.46
CA ARG A 88 -7.96 -20.78 10.83
C ARG A 88 -7.83 -19.79 9.69
N LEU A 89 -6.71 -19.09 9.61
CA LEU A 89 -6.35 -18.27 8.46
C LEU A 89 -5.83 -19.18 7.35
N ASN A 90 -6.53 -19.22 6.24
CA ASN A 90 -6.17 -19.96 5.05
C ASN A 90 -5.84 -19.01 3.89
N GLY A 91 -5.27 -19.57 2.85
CA GLY A 91 -4.64 -18.77 1.83
C GLY A 91 -3.27 -18.29 2.31
N GLY A 92 -2.60 -17.49 1.56
CA GLY A 92 -1.32 -16.94 1.87
C GLY A 92 -1.19 -15.56 1.29
N TRP A 93 0.02 -15.08 1.19
CA TRP A 93 0.29 -13.79 0.57
C TRP A 93 -0.26 -13.67 -0.89
N ARG A 94 -0.48 -14.80 -1.58
CA ARG A 94 -1.08 -14.84 -2.91
C ARG A 94 -2.60 -14.70 -2.93
N GLN A 95 -3.26 -15.00 -1.81
CA GLN A 95 -4.71 -14.94 -1.61
C GLN A 95 -5.03 -13.91 -0.53
N ALA A 96 -4.56 -12.70 -0.70
CA ALA A 96 -4.76 -11.62 0.22
C ALA A 96 -5.74 -10.57 -0.32
N GLU A 97 -6.19 -9.67 0.53
CA GLU A 97 -7.13 -8.61 0.18
C GLU A 97 -8.39 -9.19 -0.52
N ILE A 98 -8.96 -10.20 0.13
CA ILE A 98 -10.15 -10.89 -0.38
C ILE A 98 -11.38 -10.03 -0.08
N GLN A 99 -12.20 -9.77 -1.12
CA GLN A 99 -13.39 -8.95 -1.07
C GLN A 99 -14.66 -9.78 -0.93
N ASP A 100 -14.71 -10.95 -1.58
CA ASP A 100 -15.87 -11.81 -1.53
C ASP A 100 -15.46 -13.29 -1.46
N VAL A 101 -16.29 -14.11 -0.81
CA VAL A 101 -16.11 -15.56 -0.71
C VAL A 101 -17.45 -16.26 -0.88
N LYS A 102 -17.48 -17.32 -1.68
CA LYS A 102 -18.68 -18.14 -1.92
C LYS A 102 -18.37 -19.62 -1.89
N ILE A 103 -19.31 -20.39 -1.38
CA ILE A 103 -19.29 -21.86 -1.41
C ILE A 103 -19.85 -22.34 -2.73
N GLY A 104 -19.14 -23.23 -3.41
CA GLY A 104 -19.59 -23.88 -4.64
C GLY A 104 -20.77 -24.85 -4.39
N PRO A 105 -21.60 -25.11 -5.42
CA PRO A 105 -22.78 -25.96 -5.26
C PRO A 105 -22.47 -27.43 -5.02
N GLU A 106 -21.24 -27.88 -5.31
CA GLU A 106 -20.85 -29.28 -5.26
C GLU A 106 -20.56 -29.78 -3.84
N SER A 107 -19.97 -28.94 -3.01
CA SER A 107 -19.52 -29.30 -1.66
C SER A 107 -19.22 -28.07 -0.83
N PRO A 108 -19.41 -28.12 0.50
CA PRO A 108 -18.95 -27.06 1.40
C PRO A 108 -17.42 -26.81 1.36
N LEU A 109 -16.66 -27.77 0.84
CA LEU A 109 -15.20 -27.65 0.71
C LEU A 109 -14.77 -26.96 -0.59
N VAL A 110 -15.69 -26.79 -1.54
CA VAL A 110 -15.45 -26.01 -2.77
C VAL A 110 -15.68 -24.54 -2.47
N VAL A 111 -14.65 -23.74 -2.60
CA VAL A 111 -14.68 -22.33 -2.22
C VAL A 111 -14.10 -21.46 -3.34
N TRP A 112 -14.83 -20.43 -3.69
CA TRP A 112 -14.39 -19.37 -4.58
C TRP A 112 -14.11 -18.12 -3.77
N ALA A 113 -13.04 -17.41 -4.11
CA ALA A 113 -12.70 -16.13 -3.49
C ALA A 113 -12.33 -15.11 -4.55
N ALA A 114 -12.87 -13.90 -4.41
CA ALA A 114 -12.60 -12.75 -5.25
C ALA A 114 -11.80 -11.72 -4.44
N GLY A 115 -10.78 -11.12 -5.01
CA GLY A 115 -9.96 -10.15 -4.29
C GLY A 115 -9.14 -9.23 -5.20
N ALA A 116 -8.34 -8.37 -4.60
CA ALA A 116 -7.54 -7.39 -5.31
C ALA A 116 -6.59 -8.01 -6.36
N TYR A 117 -6.22 -9.28 -6.17
CA TYR A 117 -5.30 -10.00 -7.06
C TYR A 117 -5.99 -10.98 -8.01
N GLY A 118 -7.31 -10.92 -8.11
CA GLY A 118 -8.11 -11.71 -9.01
C GLY A 118 -8.96 -12.79 -8.33
N LEU A 119 -9.32 -13.81 -9.11
CA LEU A 119 -10.17 -14.91 -8.70
C LEU A 119 -9.34 -16.10 -8.23
N PHE A 120 -9.76 -16.73 -7.13
CA PHE A 120 -9.15 -17.93 -6.55
C PHE A 120 -10.18 -19.04 -6.34
N TYR A 121 -9.72 -20.29 -6.39
CA TYR A 121 -10.53 -21.48 -6.27
C TYR A 121 -9.84 -22.50 -5.35
N SER A 122 -10.62 -23.13 -4.48
CA SER A 122 -10.18 -24.20 -3.57
C SER A 122 -11.18 -25.37 -3.60
N GLU A 123 -10.67 -26.60 -3.46
CA GLU A 123 -11.47 -27.85 -3.37
C GLU A 123 -11.33 -28.54 -2.01
N ASP A 124 -10.62 -27.95 -1.07
CA ASP A 124 -10.24 -28.59 0.20
C ASP A 124 -10.58 -27.77 1.44
N GLY A 125 -11.61 -26.90 1.33
CA GLY A 125 -12.02 -26.04 2.42
C GLY A 125 -11.10 -24.85 2.66
N ALA A 126 -10.67 -24.23 1.60
CA ALA A 126 -9.78 -23.07 1.58
C ALA A 126 -8.33 -23.34 2.07
N LYS A 127 -7.91 -24.59 2.24
CA LYS A 127 -6.54 -24.91 2.70
C LYS A 127 -5.51 -24.68 1.62
N THR A 128 -5.83 -25.07 0.38
CA THR A 128 -5.01 -24.81 -0.80
C THR A 128 -5.81 -24.07 -1.86
N TRP A 129 -5.14 -23.25 -2.63
CA TRP A 129 -5.75 -22.38 -3.61
C TRP A 129 -5.10 -22.49 -4.97
N THR A 130 -5.90 -22.42 -6.01
CA THR A 130 -5.47 -22.23 -7.37
C THR A 130 -5.95 -20.88 -7.90
N ARG A 131 -5.26 -20.34 -8.88
CA ARG A 131 -5.66 -19.14 -9.61
C ARG A 131 -6.00 -19.58 -11.04
N PRO A 132 -7.27 -19.91 -11.32
CA PRO A 132 -7.64 -20.51 -12.59
C PRO A 132 -7.48 -19.52 -13.74
N GLY A 133 -7.01 -20.00 -14.91
CA GLY A 133 -6.86 -19.19 -16.12
C GLY A 133 -5.83 -18.05 -16.03
N ASP A 134 -4.73 -18.27 -15.31
CA ASP A 134 -3.67 -17.28 -15.18
C ASP A 134 -2.83 -17.15 -16.48
N PRO A 135 -2.60 -15.92 -17.03
CA PRO A 135 -3.02 -14.62 -16.53
C PRO A 135 -4.52 -14.34 -16.74
N GLN A 136 -5.19 -13.88 -15.68
CA GLN A 136 -6.61 -13.51 -15.76
C GLN A 136 -6.78 -12.17 -16.49
N PRO A 137 -7.85 -11.97 -17.28
CA PRO A 137 -8.04 -10.75 -18.08
C PRO A 137 -8.61 -9.56 -17.30
N PHE A 138 -8.91 -9.73 -16.03
CA PHE A 138 -9.43 -8.71 -15.12
C PHE A 138 -8.44 -8.50 -13.96
N ARG A 139 -8.56 -7.37 -13.34
CA ARG A 139 -7.93 -7.05 -12.06
C ARG A 139 -9.01 -6.61 -11.08
N TYR A 140 -8.72 -6.56 -9.80
CA TYR A 140 -9.65 -6.15 -8.76
C TYR A 140 -11.04 -6.79 -8.93
N THR A 141 -11.20 -7.94 -8.31
CA THR A 141 -12.47 -8.65 -8.30
C THR A 141 -13.16 -8.42 -6.98
N ASP A 142 -14.35 -7.80 -7.04
CA ASP A 142 -15.14 -7.45 -5.85
C ASP A 142 -16.18 -8.52 -5.52
N GLN A 143 -16.63 -9.27 -6.53
CA GLN A 143 -17.70 -10.24 -6.37
C GLN A 143 -17.42 -11.52 -7.14
N VAL A 144 -17.86 -12.64 -6.60
CA VAL A 144 -17.90 -13.93 -7.29
C VAL A 144 -19.22 -14.64 -7.01
N LEU A 145 -19.83 -15.23 -8.01
CA LEU A 145 -21.03 -16.05 -7.86
C LEU A 145 -20.94 -17.33 -8.70
N PRO A 146 -20.68 -18.50 -8.08
CA PRO A 146 -20.87 -19.78 -8.76
C PRO A 146 -22.37 -20.04 -8.97
N ASP A 147 -22.73 -20.51 -10.17
CA ASP A 147 -24.10 -20.89 -10.52
C ASP A 147 -24.53 -22.13 -9.71
N ARG A 148 -25.67 -22.04 -9.03
CA ARG A 148 -26.19 -23.11 -8.18
C ARG A 148 -26.49 -24.41 -8.92
N ALA A 149 -26.74 -24.34 -10.22
CA ALA A 149 -27.07 -25.49 -11.06
C ALA A 149 -25.85 -26.08 -11.78
N ASP A 150 -24.73 -25.36 -11.83
CA ASP A 150 -23.56 -25.71 -12.63
C ASP A 150 -22.29 -25.03 -12.05
N GLY A 151 -21.50 -25.76 -11.29
CA GLY A 151 -20.31 -25.24 -10.63
C GLY A 151 -19.17 -24.84 -11.60
N ASP A 152 -19.25 -25.19 -12.88
CA ASP A 152 -18.31 -24.76 -13.90
C ASP A 152 -18.65 -23.35 -14.44
N HIS A 153 -19.90 -22.91 -14.23
CA HIS A 153 -20.39 -21.59 -14.61
C HIS A 153 -20.26 -20.63 -13.42
N VAL A 154 -19.43 -19.60 -13.55
CA VAL A 154 -19.18 -18.61 -12.49
C VAL A 154 -19.20 -17.21 -13.09
N LEU A 155 -19.90 -16.30 -12.41
CA LEU A 155 -19.90 -14.88 -12.70
C LEU A 155 -18.90 -14.16 -11.79
N ILE A 156 -18.14 -13.21 -12.35
CA ILE A 156 -17.09 -12.46 -11.66
C ILE A 156 -17.32 -10.96 -11.87
N GLY A 157 -17.58 -10.26 -10.80
CA GLY A 157 -17.63 -8.81 -10.76
C GLY A 157 -16.25 -8.22 -10.55
N SER A 158 -15.84 -7.30 -11.40
CA SER A 158 -14.56 -6.60 -11.29
C SER A 158 -14.72 -5.10 -11.51
N GLU A 159 -13.67 -4.32 -11.25
CA GLU A 159 -13.64 -2.88 -11.55
C GLU A 159 -13.80 -2.58 -13.05
N THR A 160 -13.46 -3.52 -13.91
CA THR A 160 -13.55 -3.38 -15.37
C THR A 160 -14.83 -3.94 -15.96
N GLY A 161 -15.76 -4.41 -15.13
CA GLY A 161 -17.05 -4.92 -15.51
C GLY A 161 -17.29 -6.38 -15.14
N LEU A 162 -18.31 -6.97 -15.74
CA LEU A 162 -18.74 -8.34 -15.47
C LEU A 162 -18.06 -9.33 -16.43
N TRP A 163 -17.54 -10.42 -15.85
CA TRP A 163 -16.93 -11.52 -16.57
C TRP A 163 -17.65 -12.83 -16.24
N VAL A 164 -17.56 -13.80 -17.14
CA VAL A 164 -18.14 -15.13 -16.96
C VAL A 164 -17.16 -16.20 -17.42
N THR A 165 -17.17 -17.30 -16.72
CA THR A 165 -16.53 -18.56 -17.14
C THR A 165 -17.57 -19.67 -17.20
N TYR A 166 -17.38 -20.62 -18.12
CA TYR A 166 -18.21 -21.83 -18.28
C TYR A 166 -17.38 -23.11 -18.14
N ASP A 167 -16.13 -22.97 -17.72
CA ASP A 167 -15.13 -24.03 -17.65
C ASP A 167 -14.28 -23.95 -16.37
N ARG A 168 -14.92 -23.51 -15.28
CA ARG A 168 -14.30 -23.36 -13.95
C ARG A 168 -13.07 -22.46 -13.97
N GLY A 169 -13.12 -21.40 -14.76
CA GLY A 169 -12.07 -20.39 -14.84
C GLY A 169 -10.92 -20.74 -15.77
N SER A 170 -11.01 -21.77 -16.61
CA SER A 170 -9.99 -22.02 -17.64
C SER A 170 -9.99 -20.93 -18.70
N THR A 171 -11.19 -20.40 -19.04
CA THR A 171 -11.35 -19.26 -19.95
C THR A 171 -12.37 -18.26 -19.42
N TYR A 172 -12.26 -17.00 -19.84
CA TYR A 172 -13.15 -15.92 -19.42
C TYR A 172 -13.69 -15.14 -20.60
N THR A 173 -14.94 -14.73 -20.49
CA THR A 173 -15.61 -13.85 -21.46
C THR A 173 -16.19 -12.65 -20.73
N ARG A 174 -15.95 -11.45 -21.25
CA ARG A 174 -16.58 -10.23 -20.73
C ARG A 174 -18.02 -10.13 -21.22
N VAL A 175 -18.93 -9.86 -20.30
CA VAL A 175 -20.38 -9.71 -20.57
C VAL A 175 -20.92 -8.48 -19.85
N GLY A 176 -22.12 -8.02 -20.21
CA GLY A 176 -22.79 -6.93 -19.50
C GLY A 176 -22.10 -5.56 -19.54
N PRO A 177 -22.33 -4.71 -18.54
CA PRO A 177 -21.79 -3.35 -18.49
C PRO A 177 -20.29 -3.32 -18.18
N ASP A 178 -19.62 -2.27 -18.67
CA ASP A 178 -18.17 -2.01 -18.52
C ASP A 178 -17.83 -1.07 -17.37
N ILE A 179 -18.45 -1.29 -16.23
CA ILE A 179 -18.29 -0.51 -15.00
C ILE A 179 -18.16 -1.45 -13.80
N PRO A 180 -17.64 -0.99 -12.65
CA PRO A 180 -17.47 -1.83 -11.47
C PRO A 180 -18.79 -2.51 -11.03
N ILE A 181 -18.69 -3.79 -10.70
CA ILE A 181 -19.81 -4.62 -10.26
C ILE A 181 -19.73 -4.80 -8.74
N ARG A 182 -20.76 -4.36 -8.03
CA ARG A 182 -20.82 -4.35 -6.57
C ARG A 182 -21.58 -5.53 -5.97
N SER A 183 -22.47 -6.14 -6.72
CA SER A 183 -23.31 -7.25 -6.24
C SER A 183 -23.76 -8.12 -7.39
N ILE A 184 -23.81 -9.45 -7.16
CA ILE A 184 -24.34 -10.42 -8.13
C ILE A 184 -25.25 -11.37 -7.39
N ILE A 185 -26.49 -11.56 -7.89
CA ILE A 185 -27.41 -12.58 -7.38
C ILE A 185 -27.96 -13.44 -8.51
N GLN A 186 -28.35 -14.68 -8.16
CA GLN A 186 -29.10 -15.61 -9.00
C GLN A 186 -30.47 -15.87 -8.38
N ASP A 187 -31.52 -15.82 -9.20
CA ASP A 187 -32.88 -16.09 -8.72
C ASP A 187 -33.03 -17.50 -8.08
N SER A 188 -33.73 -17.57 -6.97
CA SER A 188 -33.89 -18.80 -6.16
C SER A 188 -34.65 -19.91 -6.86
N ARG A 189 -35.50 -19.60 -7.84
CA ARG A 189 -36.36 -20.54 -8.59
C ARG A 189 -35.96 -20.72 -10.04
N ASN A 190 -35.42 -19.64 -10.66
CA ASN A 190 -35.04 -19.65 -12.07
C ASN A 190 -33.50 -19.49 -12.22
N PRO A 191 -32.78 -20.59 -12.49
CA PRO A 191 -31.32 -20.51 -12.60
C PRO A 191 -30.82 -19.73 -13.83
N GLN A 192 -31.68 -19.32 -14.72
CA GLN A 192 -31.31 -18.48 -15.86
C GLN A 192 -31.36 -16.98 -15.56
N TRP A 193 -31.97 -16.61 -14.45
CA TRP A 193 -32.13 -15.22 -14.05
C TRP A 193 -31.02 -14.78 -13.13
N PHE A 194 -30.33 -13.71 -13.51
CA PHE A 194 -29.32 -13.04 -12.71
C PHE A 194 -29.61 -11.54 -12.62
N CYS A 195 -29.21 -10.93 -11.49
CA CYS A 195 -29.25 -9.49 -11.31
C CYS A 195 -27.93 -9.00 -10.72
N ILE A 196 -27.47 -7.84 -11.19
CA ILE A 196 -26.23 -7.20 -10.70
C ILE A 196 -26.49 -5.76 -10.28
N GLY A 197 -25.83 -5.36 -9.22
CA GLY A 197 -25.68 -3.98 -8.80
C GLY A 197 -24.35 -3.40 -9.28
N THR A 198 -24.35 -2.15 -9.72
CA THR A 198 -23.20 -1.49 -10.31
C THR A 198 -22.84 -0.18 -9.64
N ASP A 199 -21.59 0.25 -9.79
CA ASP A 199 -21.11 1.55 -9.34
C ASP A 199 -21.26 2.58 -10.48
N GLY A 200 -22.44 3.22 -10.55
CA GLY A 200 -22.69 4.34 -11.46
C GLY A 200 -23.72 4.13 -12.58
N ARG A 201 -24.26 2.89 -12.77
CA ARG A 201 -25.32 2.63 -13.77
C ARG A 201 -26.49 1.81 -13.23
N GLY A 202 -26.67 1.74 -11.92
CA GLY A 202 -27.81 1.10 -11.27
C GLY A 202 -27.82 -0.43 -11.42
N LEU A 203 -29.03 -1.00 -11.52
CA LEU A 203 -29.24 -2.44 -11.67
C LEU A 203 -29.29 -2.90 -13.11
N TRP A 204 -28.82 -4.12 -13.33
CA TRP A 204 -28.95 -4.82 -14.60
C TRP A 204 -29.42 -6.24 -14.36
N LYS A 205 -30.18 -6.81 -15.29
CA LYS A 205 -30.66 -8.18 -15.21
C LYS A 205 -30.37 -8.97 -16.47
N SER A 206 -30.24 -10.28 -16.33
CA SER A 206 -30.12 -11.26 -17.38
C SER A 206 -31.19 -12.34 -17.21
N LEU A 207 -31.75 -12.81 -18.31
CA LEU A 207 -32.75 -13.89 -18.35
C LEU A 207 -32.25 -15.15 -19.07
N ASP A 208 -30.96 -15.16 -19.43
CA ASP A 208 -30.30 -16.19 -20.24
C ASP A 208 -28.95 -16.63 -19.68
N ARG A 209 -28.88 -16.79 -18.38
CA ARG A 209 -27.66 -17.21 -17.62
C ARG A 209 -26.47 -16.26 -17.73
N GLY A 210 -26.74 -14.95 -17.92
CA GLY A 210 -25.67 -13.95 -17.94
C GLY A 210 -25.07 -13.70 -19.33
N GLU A 211 -25.65 -14.26 -20.41
CA GLU A 211 -25.18 -14.00 -21.77
C GLU A 211 -25.53 -12.58 -22.23
N ASN A 212 -26.77 -12.14 -21.98
CA ASN A 212 -27.24 -10.81 -22.32
C ASN A 212 -27.79 -10.07 -21.10
N TRP A 213 -27.59 -8.75 -21.06
CA TRP A 213 -27.91 -7.91 -19.91
C TRP A 213 -28.73 -6.70 -20.31
N GLU A 214 -29.75 -6.39 -19.52
CA GLU A 214 -30.62 -5.22 -19.70
C GLU A 214 -30.57 -4.35 -18.45
N ARG A 215 -30.42 -3.02 -18.62
CA ARG A 215 -30.50 -2.07 -17.52
C ARG A 215 -31.92 -1.96 -16.97
N VAL A 216 -32.03 -2.09 -15.64
CA VAL A 216 -33.29 -1.88 -14.92
C VAL A 216 -33.44 -0.37 -14.64
N GLN A 217 -34.66 0.15 -14.80
CA GLN A 217 -34.93 1.57 -14.57
C GLN A 217 -35.50 1.80 -13.16
N GLY A 218 -35.34 3.02 -12.65
CA GLY A 218 -35.96 3.43 -11.38
C GLY A 218 -35.15 3.15 -10.12
N THR A 219 -33.94 2.62 -10.25
CA THR A 219 -32.96 2.50 -9.15
C THR A 219 -31.98 3.68 -9.19
N GLY A 220 -31.29 3.94 -8.10
CA GLY A 220 -30.18 4.89 -8.06
C GLY A 220 -29.04 4.48 -9.01
N ASP A 221 -28.08 5.36 -9.23
CA ASP A 221 -26.92 5.04 -10.09
C ASP A 221 -25.95 4.08 -9.39
N ILE A 222 -25.77 4.19 -8.08
CA ILE A 222 -24.92 3.29 -7.28
C ILE A 222 -25.79 2.30 -6.53
N VAL A 223 -25.54 1.01 -6.75
CA VAL A 223 -26.20 -0.12 -6.10
C VAL A 223 -25.16 -1.04 -5.46
N ASN A 224 -25.03 -0.97 -4.15
CA ASN A 224 -24.01 -1.70 -3.39
C ASN A 224 -24.38 -3.17 -3.13
N ARG A 225 -25.66 -3.48 -2.95
CA ARG A 225 -26.14 -4.83 -2.67
C ARG A 225 -27.51 -5.06 -3.34
N VAL A 226 -27.72 -6.28 -3.83
CA VAL A 226 -29.04 -6.74 -4.26
C VAL A 226 -29.38 -8.01 -3.51
N VAL A 227 -30.61 -8.15 -3.02
CA VAL A 227 -31.10 -9.35 -2.36
C VAL A 227 -32.51 -9.69 -2.85
N GLN A 228 -32.84 -10.99 -2.81
CA GLN A 228 -34.14 -11.53 -3.16
C GLN A 228 -34.79 -12.15 -1.91
N ASN A 229 -36.08 -11.89 -1.71
CA ASN A 229 -36.81 -12.52 -0.60
C ASN A 229 -36.94 -14.03 -0.87
N PRO A 230 -36.47 -14.89 0.04
CA PRO A 230 -36.51 -16.34 -0.18
C PRO A 230 -37.92 -16.94 -0.18
N GLY A 231 -38.88 -16.26 0.46
CA GLY A 231 -40.30 -16.68 0.50
C GLY A 231 -41.13 -16.13 -0.64
N ASP A 232 -40.71 -15.02 -1.25
CA ASP A 232 -41.38 -14.33 -2.34
C ASP A 232 -40.35 -13.76 -3.34
N PRO A 233 -39.87 -14.54 -4.30
CA PRO A 233 -38.80 -14.12 -5.20
C PRO A 233 -39.15 -12.94 -6.14
N GLU A 234 -40.42 -12.56 -6.28
CA GLU A 234 -40.78 -11.31 -6.96
C GLU A 234 -40.44 -10.06 -6.13
N TRP A 235 -40.15 -10.25 -4.84
CA TRP A 235 -39.72 -9.18 -3.95
C TRP A 235 -38.20 -9.08 -3.91
N LEU A 236 -37.68 -8.01 -4.49
CA LEU A 236 -36.27 -7.67 -4.50
C LEU A 236 -36.03 -6.42 -3.66
N MET A 237 -34.84 -6.34 -3.04
CA MET A 237 -34.34 -5.13 -2.42
C MET A 237 -32.93 -4.82 -2.87
N CYS A 238 -32.56 -3.55 -2.87
CA CYS A 238 -31.19 -3.12 -3.11
C CYS A 238 -30.73 -2.06 -2.12
N GLY A 239 -29.48 -2.19 -1.67
CA GLY A 239 -28.77 -1.19 -0.88
C GLY A 239 -28.18 -0.12 -1.80
N LEU A 240 -28.43 1.14 -1.48
CA LEU A 240 -28.04 2.31 -2.25
C LEU A 240 -26.96 3.12 -1.48
N ASP A 241 -26.42 4.11 -2.14
CA ASP A 241 -25.51 5.08 -1.51
C ASP A 241 -26.19 5.86 -0.37
N ARG A 242 -27.51 5.88 -0.38
CA ARG A 242 -28.34 6.38 0.72
C ARG A 242 -29.64 5.60 0.78
N GLY A 243 -29.82 4.81 1.85
CA GLY A 243 -31.02 4.03 2.07
C GLY A 243 -31.15 2.82 1.14
N VAL A 244 -32.39 2.46 0.82
CA VAL A 244 -32.70 1.23 0.07
C VAL A 244 -33.67 1.47 -1.06
N GLY A 245 -33.62 0.59 -2.07
CA GLY A 245 -34.66 0.42 -3.09
C GLY A 245 -35.37 -0.91 -2.88
N PHE A 246 -36.67 -1.00 -3.23
CA PHE A 246 -37.42 -2.26 -3.20
C PHE A 246 -38.38 -2.37 -4.39
N SER A 247 -38.60 -3.59 -4.84
CA SER A 247 -39.50 -3.97 -5.92
C SER A 247 -40.35 -5.15 -5.47
N ARG A 248 -41.61 -5.21 -5.94
CA ARG A 248 -42.61 -6.28 -5.68
C ARG A 248 -43.05 -7.00 -6.94
N ASP A 249 -42.42 -6.72 -8.04
CA ASP A 249 -42.82 -7.16 -9.36
C ASP A 249 -41.65 -7.64 -10.21
N ASP A 250 -40.74 -8.39 -9.56
CA ASP A 250 -39.55 -8.97 -10.20
C ASP A 250 -38.62 -7.90 -10.82
N GLY A 251 -38.51 -6.74 -10.15
CA GLY A 251 -37.65 -5.65 -10.57
C GLY A 251 -38.16 -4.82 -11.73
N LEU A 252 -39.45 -4.86 -12.05
CA LEU A 252 -40.05 -4.03 -13.11
C LEU A 252 -40.24 -2.60 -12.65
N THR A 253 -40.68 -2.41 -11.38
CA THR A 253 -40.80 -1.08 -10.75
C THR A 253 -40.08 -1.05 -9.42
N TRP A 254 -39.54 0.11 -9.08
CA TRP A 254 -38.75 0.33 -7.88
C TRP A 254 -39.26 1.54 -7.11
N GLU A 255 -39.35 1.38 -5.81
CA GLU A 255 -39.56 2.44 -4.85
C GLU A 255 -38.31 2.56 -3.97
N THR A 256 -38.05 3.75 -3.39
CA THR A 256 -36.90 3.98 -2.50
C THR A 256 -37.36 4.44 -1.14
N SER A 257 -36.62 4.03 -0.11
CA SER A 257 -36.82 4.50 1.27
C SER A 257 -35.51 4.98 1.89
N VAL A 258 -35.58 6.16 2.52
CA VAL A 258 -34.52 6.73 3.38
C VAL A 258 -35.03 6.97 4.79
N ASP A 259 -36.27 6.60 5.10
CA ASP A 259 -36.92 6.90 6.34
C ASP A 259 -36.35 6.08 7.50
N GLY A 260 -35.77 6.77 8.49
CA GLY A 260 -35.06 6.19 9.63
C GLY A 260 -33.56 6.00 9.45
N PHE A 261 -33.02 6.16 8.22
CA PHE A 261 -31.58 6.19 7.99
C PHE A 261 -30.99 7.60 8.26
N THR A 262 -29.72 7.66 8.63
CA THR A 262 -28.97 8.92 8.65
C THR A 262 -28.63 9.39 7.23
N ASP A 263 -28.15 10.63 7.12
CA ASP A 263 -27.68 11.17 5.83
C ASP A 263 -26.45 10.46 5.28
N ASN A 264 -25.70 9.71 6.11
CA ASN A 264 -24.47 8.99 5.76
C ASN A 264 -24.67 7.49 5.58
N ALA A 265 -25.90 6.98 5.66
CA ALA A 265 -26.19 5.55 5.61
C ALA A 265 -26.16 4.99 4.17
N ALA A 266 -24.96 4.80 3.59
CA ALA A 266 -24.79 3.91 2.45
C ALA A 266 -25.00 2.46 2.91
N VAL A 267 -25.90 1.74 2.26
CA VAL A 267 -26.30 0.38 2.64
C VAL A 267 -25.49 -0.64 1.84
N TYR A 268 -24.67 -1.43 2.53
CA TYR A 268 -23.78 -2.44 1.95
C TYR A 268 -24.32 -3.87 2.10
N ALA A 269 -25.12 -4.11 3.11
CA ALA A 269 -25.70 -5.43 3.37
C ALA A 269 -27.21 -5.34 3.56
N LEU A 270 -27.94 -6.33 3.04
CA LEU A 270 -29.39 -6.51 3.25
C LEU A 270 -29.68 -7.97 3.47
N LEU A 271 -30.63 -8.25 4.37
CA LEU A 271 -31.02 -9.63 4.69
C LEU A 271 -32.48 -9.68 5.11
N PHE A 272 -33.27 -10.54 4.46
CA PHE A 272 -34.62 -10.87 4.92
C PHE A 272 -34.58 -11.85 6.10
N ASP A 273 -35.31 -11.58 7.18
CA ASP A 273 -35.41 -12.50 8.31
C ASP A 273 -36.03 -13.84 7.86
N LYS A 274 -35.35 -14.95 8.15
CA LYS A 274 -35.81 -16.30 7.73
C LYS A 274 -37.12 -16.71 8.32
N SER A 275 -37.49 -16.20 9.52
CA SER A 275 -38.69 -16.55 10.26
C SER A 275 -39.88 -15.64 9.96
N ASN A 276 -39.55 -14.36 9.63
CA ASN A 276 -40.54 -13.35 9.29
C ASN A 276 -40.04 -12.48 8.16
N PRO A 277 -40.32 -12.84 6.90
CA PRO A 277 -39.78 -12.07 5.74
C PRO A 277 -40.25 -10.61 5.65
N GLN A 278 -41.20 -10.16 6.47
CA GLN A 278 -41.56 -8.73 6.61
C GLN A 278 -40.52 -7.94 7.38
N THR A 279 -39.70 -8.63 8.19
CA THR A 279 -38.56 -8.05 8.85
C THR A 279 -37.34 -8.12 7.92
N VAL A 280 -36.66 -6.99 7.80
CA VAL A 280 -35.45 -6.86 6.98
C VAL A 280 -34.35 -6.23 7.82
N TYR A 281 -33.15 -6.78 7.73
CA TYR A 281 -31.94 -6.24 8.35
C TYR A 281 -31.11 -5.51 7.30
N ALA A 282 -30.50 -4.38 7.69
CA ALA A 282 -29.58 -3.65 6.85
C ALA A 282 -28.28 -3.35 7.61
N GLY A 283 -27.17 -3.63 6.93
CA GLY A 283 -25.85 -3.18 7.33
C GLY A 283 -25.45 -1.95 6.52
N ALA A 284 -25.10 -0.88 7.19
CA ALA A 284 -24.76 0.38 6.55
C ALA A 284 -23.38 0.89 6.97
N ARG A 285 -22.95 1.97 6.36
CA ARG A 285 -21.68 2.67 6.68
C ARG A 285 -21.59 3.09 8.16
N ASP A 286 -22.71 3.37 8.78
CA ASP A 286 -22.80 3.99 10.08
C ASP A 286 -23.53 3.15 11.14
N GLY A 287 -23.90 1.92 10.80
CA GLY A 287 -24.50 1.02 11.77
C GLY A 287 -25.40 -0.07 11.22
N PHE A 288 -26.07 -0.74 12.17
CA PHE A 288 -27.04 -1.79 11.92
C PHE A 288 -28.46 -1.25 12.04
N TYR A 289 -29.30 -1.60 11.07
CA TYR A 289 -30.70 -1.17 11.00
C TYR A 289 -31.64 -2.35 10.81
N VAL A 290 -32.85 -2.20 11.29
CA VAL A 290 -33.93 -3.16 11.13
C VAL A 290 -35.21 -2.46 10.65
N SER A 291 -35.91 -3.09 9.73
CA SER A 291 -37.27 -2.72 9.31
C SER A 291 -38.25 -3.82 9.70
N PHE A 292 -39.41 -3.45 10.24
CA PHE A 292 -40.53 -4.36 10.58
C PHE A 292 -41.71 -4.21 9.64
N ASP A 293 -41.61 -3.36 8.64
CA ASP A 293 -42.67 -2.98 7.71
C ASP A 293 -42.23 -3.12 6.24
N GLU A 294 -41.46 -4.19 5.96
CA GLU A 294 -41.06 -4.54 4.60
C GLU A 294 -40.08 -3.57 3.93
N GLY A 295 -39.22 -2.90 4.75
CA GLY A 295 -38.20 -1.98 4.25
C GLY A 295 -38.68 -0.54 4.05
N LYS A 296 -39.89 -0.17 4.52
CA LYS A 296 -40.43 1.18 4.35
C LYS A 296 -39.86 2.16 5.36
N THR A 297 -39.74 1.70 6.63
CA THR A 297 -39.10 2.50 7.70
C THR A 297 -38.04 1.69 8.42
N TRP A 298 -36.98 2.36 8.91
CA TRP A 298 -35.81 1.72 9.49
C TRP A 298 -35.50 2.23 10.88
N HIS A 299 -34.99 1.36 11.74
CA HIS A 299 -34.69 1.65 13.13
C HIS A 299 -33.36 1.02 13.53
N SER A 300 -32.60 1.73 14.39
CA SER A 300 -31.43 1.16 15.07
C SER A 300 -31.86 0.64 16.45
N TYR A 301 -31.23 -0.44 16.92
CA TYR A 301 -31.41 -0.87 18.30
C TYR A 301 -30.58 -0.02 19.26
N SER A 302 -31.04 0.06 20.52
CA SER A 302 -30.29 0.65 21.61
C SER A 302 -30.10 -0.37 22.74
N ASP A 303 -28.95 -0.31 23.39
CA ASP A 303 -28.65 -1.07 24.58
C ASP A 303 -29.46 -0.58 25.82
N GLU A 304 -29.29 -1.25 26.96
CA GLU A 304 -29.96 -0.88 28.21
C GLU A 304 -29.59 0.52 28.75
N ASN A 305 -28.47 1.09 28.25
CA ASN A 305 -28.00 2.44 28.61
C ASN A 305 -28.46 3.50 27.60
N GLY A 306 -29.15 3.10 26.53
CA GLY A 306 -29.62 3.97 25.45
C GLY A 306 -28.58 4.28 24.39
N ASN A 307 -27.44 3.59 24.35
CA ASN A 307 -26.46 3.71 23.27
C ASN A 307 -26.95 2.92 22.05
N VAL A 308 -26.77 3.46 20.87
CA VAL A 308 -27.11 2.78 19.63
C VAL A 308 -26.15 1.59 19.41
N VAL A 309 -26.72 0.41 19.20
CA VAL A 309 -25.96 -0.83 18.96
C VAL A 309 -25.25 -0.74 17.62
N LEU A 310 -23.95 -1.07 17.60
CA LEU A 310 -23.07 -0.99 16.44
C LEU A 310 -23.02 0.41 15.79
N GLN A 311 -23.20 1.47 16.58
CA GLN A 311 -23.08 2.85 16.07
C GLN A 311 -21.67 3.10 15.52
N ASN A 312 -21.61 3.71 14.32
CA ASN A 312 -20.37 3.96 13.57
C ASN A 312 -19.62 2.69 13.14
N ALA A 313 -20.26 1.53 13.17
CA ALA A 313 -19.74 0.32 12.54
C ALA A 313 -20.13 0.28 11.07
N VAL A 314 -19.18 0.05 10.18
CA VAL A 314 -19.46 -0.31 8.79
C VAL A 314 -19.76 -1.79 8.72
N ILE A 315 -20.90 -2.18 8.17
CA ILE A 315 -21.32 -3.57 8.06
C ILE A 315 -21.39 -3.96 6.59
N PHE A 316 -20.51 -4.85 6.15
CA PHE A 316 -20.35 -5.22 4.74
C PHE A 316 -21.22 -6.40 4.33
N ASP A 317 -21.47 -7.34 5.24
CA ASP A 317 -22.26 -8.53 4.93
C ASP A 317 -23.08 -9.02 6.13
N LEU A 318 -24.19 -9.72 5.84
CA LEU A 318 -25.13 -10.28 6.82
C LEU A 318 -25.52 -11.70 6.42
N TRP A 319 -25.58 -12.59 7.38
CA TRP A 319 -26.09 -13.95 7.22
C TRP A 319 -26.97 -14.35 8.40
N GLN A 320 -28.02 -15.17 8.18
CA GLN A 320 -28.87 -15.73 9.21
C GLN A 320 -29.12 -17.21 8.96
N GLY A 321 -29.00 -18.02 10.01
CA GLY A 321 -29.28 -19.46 9.94
C GLY A 321 -28.95 -20.18 11.22
N ASP A 322 -29.02 -21.52 11.16
CA ASP A 322 -28.72 -22.40 12.29
C ASP A 322 -27.22 -22.76 12.25
N LEU A 323 -26.44 -22.22 13.16
CA LEU A 323 -25.02 -22.56 13.29
C LEU A 323 -24.84 -23.90 14.05
N TYR A 324 -23.92 -24.72 13.55
CA TYR A 324 -23.52 -25.98 14.16
C TYR A 324 -22.93 -25.78 15.57
N ARG A 325 -23.39 -26.60 16.52
CA ARG A 325 -22.93 -26.60 17.92
C ARG A 325 -22.60 -28.03 18.41
N GLY A 326 -22.22 -28.94 17.52
CA GLY A 326 -21.69 -30.25 17.86
C GLY A 326 -20.26 -30.20 18.39
N ASP A 327 -19.42 -31.17 17.98
CA ASP A 327 -18.04 -31.24 18.43
C ASP A 327 -17.22 -30.03 17.98
N GLU A 328 -16.34 -29.53 18.85
CA GLU A 328 -15.38 -28.48 18.53
C GLU A 328 -14.17 -29.06 17.80
N GLU A 329 -13.70 -28.37 16.77
CA GLU A 329 -12.50 -28.73 16.03
C GLU A 329 -11.35 -27.76 16.36
N LYS A 330 -10.67 -27.99 17.46
CA LYS A 330 -9.50 -27.22 17.87
C LYS A 330 -8.31 -27.54 16.96
N GLY A 331 -7.47 -26.53 16.69
CA GLY A 331 -6.19 -26.73 16.04
C GLY A 331 -5.36 -27.81 16.74
N SER A 332 -4.43 -28.43 16.02
CA SER A 332 -3.52 -29.45 16.60
C SER A 332 -2.75 -28.87 17.78
N THR A 333 -2.74 -29.59 18.89
CA THR A 333 -1.90 -29.27 20.05
C THR A 333 -0.48 -29.83 19.91
N ASP A 334 -0.22 -30.61 18.86
CA ASP A 334 1.12 -31.13 18.61
C ASP A 334 2.03 -30.01 18.14
N ALA A 335 3.08 -29.76 18.89
CA ALA A 335 4.16 -28.92 18.45
C ALA A 335 4.90 -29.63 17.32
N GLY A 336 4.80 -29.11 16.11
CA GLY A 336 5.56 -29.57 14.97
C GLY A 336 7.06 -29.35 15.18
N THR A 337 7.87 -29.87 14.30
CA THR A 337 9.31 -29.55 14.24
C THR A 337 9.53 -28.58 13.12
N LEU A 338 10.00 -27.36 13.45
CA LEU A 338 10.40 -26.39 12.44
C LEU A 338 11.63 -26.90 11.66
N VAL A 339 11.50 -26.97 10.36
CA VAL A 339 12.58 -27.30 9.43
C VAL A 339 13.02 -26.02 8.72
N VAL A 340 14.26 -25.63 8.97
CA VAL A 340 14.88 -24.48 8.31
C VAL A 340 15.99 -25.01 7.41
N ASN A 341 16.13 -24.45 6.21
CA ASN A 341 17.29 -24.75 5.38
C ASN A 341 18.56 -24.23 6.09
N THR A 342 19.54 -25.10 6.28
CA THR A 342 20.82 -24.76 6.93
C THR A 342 22.02 -24.88 5.98
N GLU A 343 21.76 -25.24 4.72
CA GLU A 343 22.84 -25.38 3.74
C GLU A 343 23.30 -23.99 3.26
N PRO A 344 24.60 -23.71 3.27
CA PRO A 344 25.13 -22.47 2.72
C PRO A 344 24.80 -22.34 1.23
N PRO A 345 24.52 -21.13 0.72
CA PRO A 345 24.34 -20.91 -0.69
C PRO A 345 25.63 -21.25 -1.44
N GLN A 346 25.48 -21.78 -2.67
CA GLN A 346 26.62 -22.23 -3.49
C GLN A 346 27.41 -21.07 -4.12
N GLY A 347 26.80 -19.90 -4.25
CA GLY A 347 27.45 -18.71 -4.79
C GLY A 347 28.58 -18.21 -3.89
N GLU A 348 29.65 -17.69 -4.49
CA GLU A 348 30.74 -17.04 -3.76
C GLU A 348 30.25 -15.75 -3.09
N GLU A 349 30.84 -15.37 -1.97
CA GLU A 349 30.54 -14.16 -1.24
C GLU A 349 31.82 -13.36 -0.93
N HIS A 350 31.89 -12.14 -1.44
CA HIS A 350 32.98 -11.22 -1.15
C HIS A 350 32.44 -10.03 -0.31
N ARG A 351 32.86 -9.93 0.95
CA ARG A 351 32.47 -8.88 1.90
C ARG A 351 33.67 -8.50 2.77
N GLU A 352 34.67 -7.85 2.18
CA GLU A 352 35.89 -7.52 2.91
C GLU A 352 36.20 -6.03 2.98
N ASN A 353 35.78 -5.25 1.99
CA ASN A 353 36.11 -3.82 1.92
C ASN A 353 34.90 -2.98 2.34
N PHE A 354 34.91 -2.55 3.61
CA PHE A 354 33.83 -1.75 4.20
C PHE A 354 34.26 -0.30 4.43
N GLU A 355 33.29 0.60 4.46
CA GLU A 355 33.46 1.98 4.82
C GLU A 355 34.02 2.10 6.28
N PRO A 356 35.17 2.74 6.52
CA PRO A 356 35.88 2.64 7.80
C PRO A 356 35.33 3.50 8.91
N GLY A 357 34.50 4.50 8.65
CA GLY A 357 33.99 5.45 9.66
C GLY A 357 32.76 4.97 10.42
N TYR A 358 32.16 3.85 10.03
CA TYR A 358 30.89 3.35 10.53
C TYR A 358 30.80 3.24 12.05
N ASP A 359 31.75 2.60 12.71
CA ASP A 359 31.66 2.34 14.16
C ASP A 359 31.63 3.63 15.00
N THR A 360 32.31 4.67 14.56
CA THR A 360 32.28 5.99 15.22
C THR A 360 30.93 6.63 15.11
N ARG A 361 30.32 6.58 13.93
CA ARG A 361 29.00 7.14 13.66
C ARG A 361 27.88 6.33 14.34
N ALA A 362 27.99 5.00 14.33
CA ALA A 362 27.08 4.12 15.06
C ALA A 362 27.07 4.42 16.56
N LYS A 363 28.24 4.66 17.17
CA LYS A 363 28.31 5.04 18.58
C LYS A 363 27.62 6.36 18.90
N ALA A 364 27.72 7.36 18.02
CA ALA A 364 27.02 8.63 18.21
C ALA A 364 25.47 8.46 18.15
N LEU A 365 24.99 7.58 17.26
CA LEU A 365 23.56 7.23 17.18
C LEU A 365 23.08 6.47 18.41
N ILE A 366 23.88 5.52 18.92
CA ILE A 366 23.57 4.79 20.16
C ILE A 366 23.46 5.77 21.32
N ASP A 367 24.44 6.68 21.49
CA ASP A 367 24.43 7.68 22.56
C ASP A 367 23.19 8.59 22.48
N TYR A 368 22.77 8.97 21.28
CA TYR A 368 21.54 9.74 21.07
C TYR A 368 20.29 8.94 21.52
N LEU A 369 20.15 7.69 21.11
CA LEU A 369 19.00 6.85 21.47
C LEU A 369 18.95 6.56 22.98
N VAL A 370 20.09 6.35 23.61
CA VAL A 370 20.21 6.17 25.08
C VAL A 370 19.73 7.41 25.81
N ASN A 371 20.22 8.58 25.42
CA ASN A 371 19.84 9.84 26.05
C ASN A 371 18.36 10.14 25.89
N ASN A 372 17.81 9.94 24.69
CA ASN A 372 16.37 10.08 24.43
C ASN A 372 15.52 9.18 25.32
N THR A 373 15.90 7.91 25.48
CA THR A 373 15.18 6.97 26.35
C THR A 373 15.26 7.42 27.81
N GLU A 374 16.42 7.89 28.29
CA GLU A 374 16.58 8.39 29.64
C GLU A 374 15.73 9.63 29.91
N GLU A 375 15.74 10.61 29.00
CA GLU A 375 14.93 11.82 29.10
C GLU A 375 13.42 11.49 29.07
N ARG A 376 13.04 10.59 28.18
CA ARG A 376 11.65 10.16 28.08
C ARG A 376 11.18 9.45 29.34
N LEU A 377 11.96 8.49 29.85
CA LEU A 377 11.65 7.75 31.08
C LEU A 377 11.52 8.67 32.29
N ALA A 378 12.35 9.73 32.37
CA ALA A 378 12.27 10.73 33.43
C ALA A 378 11.07 11.67 33.34
N SER A 379 10.42 11.77 32.19
CA SER A 379 9.32 12.71 31.89
C SER A 379 7.99 12.06 31.55
N LEU A 380 7.84 10.74 31.73
CA LEU A 380 6.61 10.00 31.43
C LEU A 380 5.41 10.57 32.20
N GLN A 381 4.32 10.79 31.48
CA GLN A 381 3.01 11.12 32.02
C GLN A 381 2.08 9.91 31.89
N GLU A 382 0.96 9.91 32.61
CA GLU A 382 -0.05 8.85 32.53
C GLU A 382 -0.46 8.59 31.07
N GLY A 383 -0.42 7.32 30.64
CA GLY A 383 -0.69 6.90 29.27
C GLY A 383 0.42 7.18 28.25
N GLN A 384 1.59 7.61 28.69
CA GLN A 384 2.76 7.77 27.83
C GLN A 384 3.80 6.70 28.15
N HIS A 385 4.50 6.23 27.12
CA HIS A 385 5.50 5.17 27.20
C HIS A 385 6.83 5.58 26.55
N VAL A 386 7.90 4.89 26.89
CA VAL A 386 9.15 4.95 26.13
C VAL A 386 8.95 4.27 24.77
N ASP A 387 9.66 4.71 23.77
CA ASP A 387 9.68 3.97 22.50
C ASP A 387 10.44 2.64 22.69
N LEU A 388 9.73 1.54 22.41
CA LEU A 388 10.21 0.16 22.64
C LEU A 388 11.54 -0.11 21.93
N ILE A 389 11.71 0.43 20.71
CA ILE A 389 12.91 0.22 19.92
C ILE A 389 14.10 1.02 20.48
N SER A 390 13.87 2.28 20.89
CA SER A 390 14.91 3.09 21.54
C SER A 390 15.40 2.46 22.86
N ALA A 391 14.49 1.80 23.60
CA ALA A 391 14.82 1.09 24.85
C ALA A 391 15.86 -0.01 24.64
N ILE A 392 15.99 -0.58 23.44
CA ILE A 392 17.04 -1.56 23.11
C ILE A 392 18.43 -0.98 23.41
N ALA A 393 18.71 0.25 22.98
CA ALA A 393 20.00 0.88 23.24
C ALA A 393 20.23 1.06 24.75
N TYR A 394 19.23 1.56 25.46
CA TYR A 394 19.29 1.79 26.90
C TYR A 394 19.55 0.49 27.69
N ILE A 395 18.90 -0.61 27.29
CA ILE A 395 19.09 -1.93 27.91
C ILE A 395 20.48 -2.50 27.61
N ARG A 396 20.93 -2.43 26.36
CA ARG A 396 22.22 -3.01 25.93
C ARG A 396 23.42 -2.24 26.51
N GLU A 397 23.27 -0.95 26.76
CA GLU A 397 24.27 -0.14 27.46
C GLU A 397 24.21 -0.30 29.00
N GLY A 398 23.44 -1.28 29.49
CA GLY A 398 23.37 -1.67 30.91
C GLY A 398 22.66 -0.67 31.82
N ARG A 399 21.75 0.15 31.27
CA ARG A 399 21.02 1.18 32.01
C ARG A 399 19.62 0.78 32.44
N ALA A 400 19.17 -0.44 32.06
CA ALA A 400 17.85 -0.93 32.41
C ALA A 400 17.59 -0.90 33.92
N ASN A 401 16.41 -0.50 34.33
CA ASN A 401 15.98 -0.38 35.72
C ASN A 401 14.50 -0.77 35.88
N ASP A 402 14.00 -0.83 37.10
CA ASP A 402 12.63 -1.25 37.41
C ASP A 402 11.57 -0.34 36.72
N ALA A 403 11.82 0.97 36.63
CA ALA A 403 10.90 1.90 36.00
C ALA A 403 10.73 1.61 34.50
N LEU A 404 11.81 1.24 33.81
CA LEU A 404 11.71 0.81 32.41
C LEU A 404 10.93 -0.51 32.28
N TRP A 405 11.20 -1.48 33.17
CA TRP A 405 10.49 -2.77 33.10
C TRP A 405 9.00 -2.63 33.40
N ASP A 406 8.63 -1.76 34.32
CA ASP A 406 7.23 -1.47 34.65
C ASP A 406 6.52 -0.76 33.50
N ASP A 407 7.20 0.17 32.82
CA ASP A 407 6.68 0.83 31.63
C ASP A 407 6.46 -0.15 30.47
N ILE A 408 7.42 -1.04 30.18
CA ILE A 408 7.28 -2.08 29.15
C ILE A 408 6.11 -3.02 29.45
N ARG A 409 5.92 -3.46 30.72
CA ARG A 409 4.75 -4.26 31.08
C ARG A 409 3.43 -3.54 30.85
N ALA A 410 3.40 -2.25 31.15
CA ALA A 410 2.22 -1.41 30.96
C ALA A 410 1.89 -1.25 29.47
N GLN A 411 2.92 -1.05 28.60
CA GLN A 411 2.70 -0.98 27.16
C GLN A 411 1.98 -2.21 26.60
N PHE A 412 2.40 -3.41 27.03
CA PHE A 412 1.84 -4.67 26.52
C PHE A 412 0.44 -5.00 27.07
N GLN A 413 -0.12 -4.21 27.98
CA GLN A 413 -1.52 -4.34 28.39
C GLN A 413 -2.49 -3.77 27.35
N ASP A 414 -2.01 -2.82 26.55
CA ASP A 414 -2.78 -2.17 25.47
C ASP A 414 -1.94 -2.10 24.18
N TRP A 415 -1.26 -3.22 23.87
CA TRP A 415 -0.38 -3.31 22.71
C TRP A 415 -1.18 -3.42 21.43
N GLY A 416 -0.91 -2.57 20.46
CA GLY A 416 -1.63 -2.56 19.20
C GLY A 416 -1.37 -3.80 18.33
N HIS A 417 -2.22 -4.04 17.36
CA HIS A 417 -2.32 -5.29 16.59
C HIS A 417 -2.03 -5.08 15.08
N SER A 418 -1.02 -4.31 14.75
CA SER A 418 -0.56 -4.15 13.35
C SER A 418 0.91 -4.54 13.20
N MET A 419 1.39 -4.57 11.96
CA MET A 419 2.81 -4.79 11.64
C MET A 419 3.74 -3.76 12.31
N PHE A 420 3.25 -2.55 12.62
CA PHE A 420 3.99 -1.55 13.41
C PHE A 420 4.14 -1.91 14.88
N HIS A 421 3.51 -3.00 15.32
CA HIS A 421 3.61 -3.54 16.69
C HIS A 421 4.32 -4.89 16.70
N SER A 422 3.98 -5.81 15.78
CA SER A 422 4.66 -7.12 15.72
C SER A 422 6.13 -7.01 15.36
N PHE A 423 6.49 -6.15 14.42
CA PHE A 423 7.89 -5.97 14.02
C PHE A 423 8.75 -5.33 15.13
N PRO A 424 8.37 -4.22 15.78
CA PRO A 424 9.08 -3.71 16.95
C PRO A 424 9.17 -4.72 18.10
N ALA A 425 8.13 -5.48 18.38
CA ALA A 425 8.13 -6.46 19.47
C ALA A 425 9.16 -7.58 19.24
N ILE A 426 9.23 -8.18 18.05
CA ILE A 426 10.25 -9.19 17.74
C ILE A 426 11.66 -8.61 17.65
N CYS A 427 11.81 -7.39 17.13
CA CYS A 427 13.06 -6.66 17.12
C CYS A 427 13.57 -6.46 18.55
N PHE A 428 12.73 -5.93 19.43
CA PHE A 428 13.02 -5.74 20.84
C PHE A 428 13.43 -7.06 21.51
N TYR A 429 12.67 -8.12 21.34
CA TYR A 429 13.00 -9.43 21.91
C TYR A 429 14.37 -9.92 21.46
N LEU A 430 14.64 -9.94 20.16
CA LEU A 430 15.87 -10.54 19.63
C LEU A 430 17.15 -9.79 20.04
N TYR A 431 17.09 -8.46 20.15
CA TYR A 431 18.23 -7.66 20.61
C TYR A 431 18.41 -7.64 22.13
N THR A 432 17.37 -7.97 22.90
CA THR A 432 17.41 -7.81 24.37
C THR A 432 17.14 -9.10 25.18
N LYS A 433 16.81 -10.23 24.54
CA LYS A 433 16.37 -11.48 25.19
C LYS A 433 17.26 -11.97 26.35
N ASP A 434 18.57 -11.67 26.30
CA ASP A 434 19.52 -12.08 27.32
C ASP A 434 19.49 -11.17 28.57
N TYR A 435 18.81 -10.03 28.48
CA TYR A 435 18.68 -9.02 29.54
C TYR A 435 17.26 -8.96 30.14
N LEU A 436 16.26 -9.53 29.42
CA LEU A 436 14.85 -9.42 29.79
C LEU A 436 14.50 -10.25 31.03
N PRO A 437 13.67 -9.73 31.95
CA PRO A 437 12.95 -10.52 32.94
C PRO A 437 12.10 -11.62 32.28
N ASP A 438 11.95 -12.76 32.97
CA ASP A 438 11.26 -13.92 32.40
C ASP A 438 9.78 -13.67 32.14
N ASP A 439 9.12 -12.85 32.94
CA ASP A 439 7.72 -12.45 32.74
C ASP A 439 7.55 -11.60 31.46
N ILE A 440 8.48 -10.70 31.15
CA ILE A 440 8.46 -9.90 29.90
C ILE A 440 8.71 -10.81 28.70
N LYS A 441 9.57 -11.82 28.81
CA LYS A 441 9.77 -12.80 27.74
C LYS A 441 8.48 -13.53 27.39
N GLU A 442 7.71 -13.93 28.44
CA GLU A 442 6.44 -14.64 28.24
C GLU A 442 5.36 -13.71 27.67
N ILE A 443 5.27 -12.45 28.12
CA ILE A 443 4.39 -11.44 27.55
C ILE A 443 4.67 -11.26 26.07
N LEU A 444 5.94 -11.12 25.67
CA LEU A 444 6.33 -10.99 24.27
C LEU A 444 6.00 -12.23 23.44
N ARG A 445 6.24 -13.43 24.01
CA ARG A 445 5.86 -14.70 23.37
C ARG A 445 4.35 -14.77 23.14
N GLU A 446 3.57 -14.51 24.18
CA GLU A 446 2.11 -14.55 24.09
C GLU A 446 1.61 -13.55 23.03
N ASN A 447 2.08 -12.32 23.05
CA ASN A 447 1.68 -11.33 22.08
C ASN A 447 2.05 -11.74 20.65
N LEU A 448 3.27 -12.19 20.40
CA LEU A 448 3.74 -12.48 19.03
C LEU A 448 3.20 -13.80 18.45
N VAL A 449 2.84 -14.77 19.29
CA VAL A 449 2.33 -16.07 18.84
C VAL A 449 0.81 -16.10 18.83
N SER A 450 0.16 -15.56 19.87
CA SER A 450 -1.27 -15.81 20.13
C SER A 450 -2.20 -14.66 19.74
N HIS A 451 -1.66 -13.45 19.53
CA HIS A 451 -2.46 -12.32 19.10
C HIS A 451 -2.41 -12.10 17.59
N TYR A 452 -3.56 -11.78 17.01
CA TYR A 452 -3.65 -11.42 15.61
C TYR A 452 -2.92 -10.09 15.32
N TYR A 453 -2.19 -10.05 14.21
CA TYR A 453 -1.59 -8.83 13.70
C TYR A 453 -2.04 -8.54 12.27
N TYR A 454 -2.64 -7.38 12.08
CA TYR A 454 -2.98 -6.88 10.76
C TYR A 454 -1.71 -6.66 9.93
N ARG A 455 -1.70 -7.27 8.73
CA ARG A 455 -0.53 -7.23 7.85
C ARG A 455 -0.31 -5.88 7.20
N GLY A 456 -1.38 -5.08 7.01
CA GLY A 456 -1.38 -3.84 6.23
C GLY A 456 -1.46 -4.08 4.73
N ASP A 457 -1.44 -2.98 3.96
CA ASP A 457 -1.81 -2.96 2.56
C ASP A 457 -0.65 -2.61 1.64
N THR A 458 0.41 -2.02 2.17
CA THR A 458 1.54 -1.52 1.39
C THR A 458 2.72 -2.48 1.42
N GLU A 459 3.65 -2.30 0.51
CA GLU A 459 4.81 -3.19 0.37
C GLU A 459 5.70 -3.19 1.62
N ASN A 460 5.96 -2.02 2.21
CA ASN A 460 6.73 -1.93 3.45
C ASN A 460 6.01 -2.59 4.64
N HIS A 461 4.67 -2.47 4.72
CA HIS A 461 3.86 -3.17 5.73
C HIS A 461 4.05 -4.68 5.64
N TRP A 462 3.98 -5.23 4.46
CA TRP A 462 4.15 -6.66 4.24
C TRP A 462 5.57 -7.13 4.58
N LEU A 463 6.59 -6.34 4.25
CA LEU A 463 7.97 -6.68 4.61
C LEU A 463 8.17 -6.73 6.13
N MET A 464 7.61 -5.78 6.86
CA MET A 464 7.62 -5.79 8.33
C MET A 464 6.87 -7.01 8.89
N HIS A 465 5.65 -7.25 8.41
CA HIS A 465 4.81 -8.35 8.88
C HIS A 465 5.46 -9.72 8.66
N TYR A 466 5.90 -9.99 7.43
CA TYR A 466 6.48 -11.29 7.11
C TYR A 466 7.87 -11.51 7.74
N THR A 467 8.64 -10.44 7.92
CA THR A 467 9.88 -10.51 8.70
C THR A 467 9.58 -10.85 10.15
N ALA A 468 8.59 -10.19 10.76
CA ALA A 468 8.19 -10.48 12.14
C ALA A 468 7.67 -11.92 12.28
N LEU A 469 6.80 -12.36 11.38
CA LEU A 469 6.23 -13.72 11.39
C LEU A 469 7.32 -14.80 11.24
N LEU A 470 8.26 -14.63 10.32
CA LEU A 470 9.38 -15.56 10.11
C LEU A 470 10.26 -15.66 11.34
N LEU A 471 10.68 -14.53 11.89
CA LEU A 471 11.55 -14.48 13.03
C LEU A 471 10.86 -14.98 14.32
N THR A 472 9.55 -14.73 14.45
CA THR A 472 8.73 -15.29 15.54
C THR A 472 8.68 -16.82 15.46
N ALA A 473 8.41 -17.38 14.27
CA ALA A 473 8.40 -18.82 14.04
C ALA A 473 9.74 -19.50 14.38
N GLN A 474 10.86 -18.86 14.01
CA GLN A 474 12.19 -19.34 14.35
C GLN A 474 12.49 -19.25 15.86
N THR A 475 11.96 -18.22 16.51
CA THR A 475 12.23 -17.96 17.94
C THR A 475 11.48 -18.94 18.85
N TRP A 476 10.25 -19.27 18.49
CA TRP A 476 9.39 -20.20 19.23
C TRP A 476 8.95 -21.40 18.34
N PRO A 477 9.93 -22.26 17.95
CA PRO A 477 9.67 -23.35 16.97
C PRO A 477 8.79 -24.46 17.52
N GLN A 478 8.53 -24.50 18.83
CA GLN A 478 7.73 -25.52 19.51
C GLN A 478 6.27 -25.07 19.72
N SER A 479 5.87 -23.89 19.24
CA SER A 479 4.47 -23.46 19.36
C SER A 479 3.56 -24.28 18.46
N SER A 480 2.46 -24.77 19.04
CA SER A 480 1.47 -25.59 18.34
C SER A 480 0.53 -24.74 17.49
N ALA A 481 -0.19 -25.36 16.55
CA ALA A 481 -1.21 -24.67 15.75
C ALA A 481 -2.35 -24.08 16.59
N SER A 482 -2.63 -24.67 17.75
CA SER A 482 -3.64 -24.15 18.70
C SER A 482 -3.15 -22.93 19.49
N GLU A 483 -1.85 -22.68 19.55
CA GLU A 483 -1.29 -21.48 20.18
C GLU A 483 -1.16 -20.31 19.18
N TRP A 484 -0.90 -20.62 17.90
CA TRP A 484 -0.78 -19.59 16.89
C TRP A 484 -2.12 -18.92 16.57
N TYR A 485 -2.15 -17.59 16.55
CA TYR A 485 -3.34 -16.82 16.15
C TYR A 485 -3.85 -17.19 14.76
N THR A 486 -2.97 -17.64 13.87
CA THR A 486 -3.33 -18.09 12.52
C THR A 486 -4.06 -19.43 12.49
N GLY A 487 -4.04 -20.20 13.57
CA GLY A 487 -4.48 -21.61 13.59
C GLY A 487 -3.61 -22.55 12.74
N ARG A 488 -2.43 -22.09 12.31
CA ARG A 488 -1.45 -22.83 11.50
C ARG A 488 -0.28 -23.31 12.35
N SER A 489 0.38 -24.37 11.92
CA SER A 489 1.63 -24.81 12.54
C SER A 489 2.72 -23.74 12.38
N THR A 490 3.74 -23.83 13.24
CA THR A 490 4.94 -22.97 13.12
C THR A 490 5.61 -23.09 11.74
N GLN A 491 5.64 -24.30 11.16
CA GLN A 491 6.19 -24.52 9.81
C GLN A 491 5.38 -23.79 8.74
N GLU A 492 4.05 -23.88 8.78
CA GLU A 492 3.21 -23.18 7.80
C GLU A 492 3.34 -21.65 7.88
N ASN A 493 3.47 -21.09 9.08
CA ASN A 493 3.72 -19.67 9.26
C ASN A 493 5.11 -19.25 8.74
N TYR A 494 6.12 -20.06 9.00
CA TYR A 494 7.48 -19.86 8.50
C TYR A 494 7.55 -19.91 6.96
N ASP A 495 6.96 -20.94 6.35
CA ASP A 495 6.97 -21.15 4.91
C ASP A 495 6.22 -20.03 4.16
N GLU A 496 5.11 -19.57 4.72
CA GLU A 496 4.36 -18.43 4.23
C GLU A 496 5.24 -17.17 4.16
N ALA A 497 5.87 -16.84 5.26
CA ALA A 497 6.72 -15.64 5.36
C ALA A 497 7.96 -15.75 4.46
N LEU A 498 8.64 -16.89 4.47
CA LEU A 498 9.80 -17.15 3.62
C LEU A 498 9.43 -17.06 2.13
N GLY A 499 8.27 -17.61 1.75
CA GLY A 499 7.78 -17.58 0.37
C GLY A 499 7.57 -16.16 -0.14
N TRP A 500 6.96 -15.29 0.67
CA TRP A 500 6.76 -13.89 0.31
C TRP A 500 8.08 -13.12 0.23
N ILE A 501 8.96 -13.25 1.21
CA ILE A 501 10.24 -12.53 1.24
C ILE A 501 11.09 -12.90 0.01
N LYS A 502 11.15 -14.18 -0.35
CA LYS A 502 11.88 -14.64 -1.54
C LYS A 502 11.29 -14.06 -2.83
N GLU A 503 9.97 -14.08 -2.97
CA GLU A 503 9.31 -13.54 -4.16
C GLU A 503 9.47 -12.03 -4.26
N TRP A 504 9.29 -11.30 -3.15
CA TRP A 504 9.53 -9.86 -3.11
C TRP A 504 10.95 -9.50 -3.52
N THR A 505 11.94 -10.22 -3.01
CA THR A 505 13.35 -9.99 -3.37
C THR A 505 13.60 -10.27 -4.86
N ARG A 506 13.05 -11.37 -5.39
CA ARG A 506 13.16 -11.72 -6.81
C ARG A 506 12.59 -10.59 -7.69
N ILE A 507 11.40 -10.11 -7.38
CA ILE A 507 10.74 -9.07 -8.15
C ILE A 507 11.50 -7.74 -8.03
N THR A 508 11.90 -7.35 -6.83
CA THR A 508 12.65 -6.11 -6.59
C THR A 508 13.98 -6.09 -7.37
N SER A 509 14.68 -7.23 -7.44
CA SER A 509 15.95 -7.34 -8.17
C SER A 509 15.82 -7.51 -9.69
N THR A 510 14.59 -7.69 -10.22
CA THR A 510 14.35 -7.95 -11.65
C THR A 510 13.57 -6.87 -12.37
N ILE A 511 12.53 -6.29 -11.74
CA ILE A 511 11.66 -5.28 -12.32
C ILE A 511 11.48 -4.04 -11.42
N GLY A 512 12.25 -3.94 -10.36
CA GLY A 512 12.33 -2.78 -9.48
C GLY A 512 11.45 -2.87 -8.24
N GLN A 513 11.67 -1.93 -7.33
CA GLN A 513 10.93 -1.80 -6.07
C GLN A 513 9.57 -1.13 -6.31
N GLY A 514 8.55 -1.49 -5.53
CA GLY A 514 7.20 -0.93 -5.64
C GLY A 514 7.02 0.40 -4.95
N GLU A 515 7.36 0.51 -3.67
CA GLU A 515 7.40 1.79 -2.95
C GLU A 515 8.85 2.32 -2.98
N PHE A 516 9.30 2.65 -4.19
CA PHE A 516 10.68 2.99 -4.48
C PHE A 516 11.09 4.33 -3.86
N ASP A 517 12.34 4.41 -3.46
CA ASP A 517 13.10 5.62 -3.12
C ASP A 517 12.36 6.58 -2.18
N SER A 518 11.59 6.03 -1.26
CA SER A 518 10.81 6.83 -0.34
C SER A 518 11.65 7.31 0.85
N PRO A 519 11.88 8.61 1.01
CA PRO A 519 12.60 9.13 2.17
C PRO A 519 11.88 8.83 3.49
N ALA A 520 10.53 8.76 3.45
CA ALA A 520 9.70 8.42 4.60
C ALA A 520 9.85 6.94 5.02
N TYR A 521 9.89 6.04 4.03
CA TYR A 521 9.75 4.60 4.26
C TYR A 521 11.05 3.81 4.03
N PHE A 522 12.14 4.44 3.66
CA PHE A 522 13.44 3.77 3.53
C PHE A 522 13.82 2.97 4.77
N ILE A 523 13.55 3.53 5.95
CA ILE A 523 13.81 2.88 7.23
C ILE A 523 12.94 1.63 7.45
N THR A 524 11.69 1.64 6.99
CA THR A 524 10.77 0.50 7.12
C THR A 524 11.07 -0.64 6.14
N TYR A 525 11.95 -0.41 5.18
CA TYR A 525 12.58 -1.44 4.36
C TYR A 525 13.89 -1.93 4.96
N MET A 526 14.78 -1.00 5.31
CA MET A 526 16.11 -1.37 5.81
C MET A 526 16.07 -2.12 7.15
N ALA A 527 15.20 -1.70 8.08
CA ALA A 527 15.15 -2.33 9.38
C ALA A 527 14.75 -3.82 9.30
N PRO A 528 13.66 -4.24 8.61
CA PRO A 528 13.34 -5.65 8.40
C PRO A 528 14.44 -6.44 7.66
N ILE A 529 15.03 -5.85 6.61
CA ILE A 529 16.10 -6.49 5.84
C ILE A 529 17.31 -6.77 6.75
N LEU A 530 17.69 -5.80 7.57
CA LEU A 530 18.81 -5.96 8.50
C LEU A 530 18.49 -6.95 9.63
N MET A 531 17.23 -7.05 10.06
CA MET A 531 16.80 -8.09 11.00
C MET A 531 16.91 -9.49 10.38
N LEU A 532 16.55 -9.65 9.11
CA LEU A 532 16.75 -10.92 8.38
C LEU A 532 18.25 -11.22 8.21
N TYR A 533 19.06 -10.23 7.85
CA TYR A 533 20.51 -10.38 7.74
C TYR A 533 21.16 -10.84 9.05
N GLU A 534 20.70 -10.28 10.17
CA GLU A 534 21.27 -10.60 11.50
C GLU A 534 20.74 -11.93 12.05
N PHE A 535 19.42 -12.17 12.02
CA PHE A 535 18.76 -13.21 12.79
C PHE A 535 18.16 -14.37 11.99
N ALA A 536 18.08 -14.29 10.66
CA ALA A 536 17.58 -15.44 9.88
C ALA A 536 18.46 -16.67 10.09
N GLN A 537 17.87 -17.84 10.29
CA GLN A 537 18.58 -19.10 10.44
C GLN A 537 18.94 -19.73 9.09
N ASP A 538 18.16 -19.46 8.02
CA ASP A 538 18.49 -19.87 6.65
C ASP A 538 19.66 -19.02 6.11
N PRO A 539 20.86 -19.61 5.84
CA PRO A 539 22.01 -18.86 5.36
C PRO A 539 21.78 -18.22 3.97
N ALA A 540 20.92 -18.85 3.15
CA ALA A 540 20.58 -18.30 1.84
C ALA A 540 19.73 -17.04 1.99
N LEU A 541 18.74 -17.05 2.89
CA LEU A 541 17.94 -15.87 3.21
C LEU A 541 18.78 -14.74 3.83
N LYS A 542 19.70 -15.11 4.74
CA LYS A 542 20.63 -14.14 5.34
C LYS A 542 21.48 -13.44 4.29
N ARG A 543 22.07 -14.19 3.35
CA ARG A 543 22.85 -13.62 2.23
C ARG A 543 21.99 -12.76 1.33
N GLN A 544 20.79 -13.22 0.99
CA GLN A 544 19.84 -12.50 0.16
C GLN A 544 19.46 -11.15 0.78
N ALA A 545 19.21 -11.11 2.09
CA ALA A 545 18.95 -9.87 2.82
C ALA A 545 20.13 -8.89 2.74
N GLY A 546 21.36 -9.39 2.88
CA GLY A 546 22.56 -8.57 2.71
C GLY A 546 22.71 -8.00 1.29
N MET A 547 22.37 -8.79 0.25
CA MET A 547 22.37 -8.31 -1.14
C MET A 547 21.30 -7.23 -1.38
N VAL A 548 20.12 -7.37 -0.77
CA VAL A 548 19.07 -6.34 -0.86
C VAL A 548 19.51 -5.06 -0.15
N ALA A 549 20.17 -5.18 1.01
CA ALA A 549 20.72 -3.99 1.68
C ALA A 549 21.79 -3.28 0.82
N ASP A 550 22.69 -4.04 0.18
CA ASP A 550 23.64 -3.49 -0.77
C ASP A 550 22.95 -2.77 -1.93
N LEU A 551 21.88 -3.38 -2.49
CA LEU A 551 21.10 -2.80 -3.60
C LEU A 551 20.45 -1.47 -3.22
N LEU A 552 19.70 -1.44 -2.11
CA LEU A 552 18.99 -0.23 -1.67
C LEU A 552 19.96 0.90 -1.28
N LEU A 553 21.09 0.57 -0.68
CA LEU A 553 22.11 1.57 -0.36
C LEU A 553 22.85 2.06 -1.62
N ALA A 554 23.05 1.23 -2.63
CA ALA A 554 23.66 1.66 -3.90
C ALA A 554 22.73 2.59 -4.67
N ASP A 555 21.45 2.28 -4.70
CA ASP A 555 20.39 3.09 -5.28
C ASP A 555 20.34 4.48 -4.62
N MET A 556 20.22 4.51 -3.29
CA MET A 556 20.31 5.74 -2.50
C MET A 556 21.62 6.52 -2.74
N ALA A 557 22.75 5.83 -2.82
CA ALA A 557 24.06 6.47 -3.03
C ALA A 557 24.14 7.16 -4.39
N ALA A 558 23.56 6.55 -5.44
CA ALA A 558 23.55 7.09 -6.80
C ALA A 558 22.72 8.38 -6.93
N GLU A 559 21.77 8.62 -6.05
CA GLU A 559 20.87 9.77 -6.08
C GLU A 559 21.00 10.69 -4.86
N SER A 560 22.04 10.53 -4.08
CA SER A 560 22.27 11.35 -2.88
C SER A 560 23.07 12.60 -3.19
N LEU A 561 22.59 13.75 -2.75
CA LEU A 561 23.28 15.05 -2.84
C LEU A 561 23.37 15.67 -1.45
N ASP A 562 24.57 15.65 -0.85
CA ASP A 562 24.82 16.21 0.50
C ASP A 562 23.84 15.67 1.55
N GLY A 563 23.60 14.37 1.52
CA GLY A 563 22.69 13.65 2.44
C GLY A 563 21.20 13.74 2.10
N ARG A 564 20.83 14.46 1.02
CA ARG A 564 19.47 14.49 0.51
C ARG A 564 19.26 13.37 -0.50
N TYR A 565 18.16 12.66 -0.41
CA TYR A 565 17.71 11.72 -1.43
C TYR A 565 16.92 12.50 -2.48
N CYS A 566 17.44 12.57 -3.71
CA CYS A 566 17.00 13.50 -4.75
C CYS A 566 16.08 12.84 -5.79
N GLY A 567 15.31 13.68 -6.47
CA GLY A 567 14.49 13.30 -7.62
C GLY A 567 13.06 12.93 -7.27
N GLY A 568 12.41 12.21 -8.19
CA GLY A 568 11.04 11.75 -7.98
C GLY A 568 10.98 10.55 -7.01
N HIS A 569 9.92 10.49 -6.20
CA HIS A 569 9.76 9.50 -5.13
C HIS A 569 8.36 8.90 -5.13
N SER A 570 8.25 7.64 -4.72
CA SER A 570 6.96 6.93 -4.68
C SER A 570 6.01 7.45 -3.61
N ARG A 571 6.53 7.70 -2.42
CA ARG A 571 5.74 8.15 -1.25
C ARG A 571 6.55 9.11 -0.40
N MET A 572 6.04 10.33 -0.29
CA MET A 572 6.59 11.40 0.54
C MET A 572 5.47 12.13 1.29
N TYR A 573 5.86 12.96 2.22
CA TYR A 573 4.99 13.91 2.90
C TYR A 573 5.50 15.33 2.64
N ASP A 574 4.64 16.34 2.85
CA ASP A 574 4.91 17.75 2.53
C ASP A 574 6.21 18.27 3.16
N ASP A 575 6.50 17.85 4.41
CA ASP A 575 7.73 18.22 5.12
C ASP A 575 8.99 17.63 4.48
N GLN A 576 8.92 16.41 3.99
CA GLN A 576 10.05 15.74 3.35
C GLN A 576 10.34 16.29 1.94
N VAL A 577 9.29 16.66 1.20
CA VAL A 577 9.44 17.32 -0.10
C VAL A 577 10.17 18.64 0.06
N VAL A 578 9.82 19.42 1.11
CA VAL A 578 10.37 20.78 1.30
C VAL A 578 11.70 20.76 2.04
N LEU A 579 11.90 19.81 2.97
CA LEU A 579 13.04 19.77 3.90
C LEU A 579 13.85 18.48 3.75
N GLY A 580 14.20 18.09 2.55
CA GLY A 580 14.87 16.80 2.25
C GLY A 580 16.15 16.52 3.05
N ALA A 581 16.82 17.53 3.60
CA ALA A 581 17.96 17.33 4.50
C ALA A 581 17.59 16.77 5.88
N TYR A 582 16.29 16.78 6.22
CA TYR A 582 15.78 16.31 7.53
C TYR A 582 14.88 15.08 7.40
N ASP A 583 14.91 14.39 6.26
CA ASP A 583 14.13 13.19 6.06
C ASP A 583 14.68 11.98 6.86
N ARG A 584 13.89 10.91 6.94
CA ARG A 584 14.25 9.70 7.68
C ARG A 584 15.34 8.85 7.00
N SER A 585 15.72 9.19 5.77
CA SER A 585 16.80 8.52 5.02
C SER A 585 18.18 9.13 5.29
N SER A 586 18.27 10.42 5.63
CA SER A 586 19.52 11.11 5.95
C SER A 586 20.38 10.45 7.03
N PRO A 587 19.81 9.90 8.13
CA PRO A 587 20.61 9.15 9.11
C PRO A 587 21.28 7.89 8.55
N PHE A 588 20.72 7.26 7.51
CA PHE A 588 21.38 6.14 6.82
C PHE A 588 22.57 6.64 6.00
N HIS A 589 22.43 7.78 5.33
CA HIS A 589 23.55 8.43 4.65
C HIS A 589 24.68 8.73 5.65
N TYR A 590 24.36 9.40 6.76
CA TYR A 590 25.33 9.65 7.83
C TYR A 590 26.01 8.37 8.29
N LEU A 591 25.24 7.32 8.61
CA LEU A 591 25.77 6.07 9.18
C LEU A 591 26.63 5.30 8.20
N TYR A 592 26.13 5.07 6.99
CA TYR A 592 26.75 4.14 6.03
C TYR A 592 27.74 4.80 5.09
N PHE A 593 27.58 6.08 4.77
CA PHE A 593 28.47 6.78 3.85
C PHE A 593 29.35 7.82 4.55
N GLY A 594 28.84 8.48 5.59
CA GLY A 594 29.55 9.61 6.21
C GLY A 594 29.50 10.87 5.36
N GLY A 595 30.40 11.80 5.63
CA GLY A 595 30.54 13.04 4.84
C GLY A 595 29.54 14.14 5.14
N ILE A 596 28.53 13.87 5.96
CA ILE A 596 27.54 14.84 6.45
C ILE A 596 27.49 14.83 7.98
N ASP A 597 26.96 15.89 8.56
CA ASP A 597 26.69 15.95 10.00
C ASP A 597 25.46 15.13 10.38
N LEU A 598 25.39 14.70 11.63
CA LEU A 598 24.23 14.00 12.15
C LEU A 598 23.00 14.92 12.14
N THR A 599 21.96 14.50 11.45
CA THR A 599 20.70 15.23 11.37
C THR A 599 19.90 15.17 12.67
N LYS A 600 18.89 16.02 12.83
CA LYS A 600 18.15 16.17 14.08
C LYS A 600 17.01 15.16 14.25
N ASP A 601 16.47 14.60 13.16
CA ASP A 601 15.35 13.65 13.20
C ASP A 601 15.85 12.21 13.08
N ILE A 602 16.27 11.64 14.21
CA ILE A 602 16.77 10.28 14.27
C ILE A 602 15.66 9.34 14.70
N HIS A 603 15.23 8.50 13.77
CA HIS A 603 14.22 7.48 14.04
C HIS A 603 14.85 6.28 14.80
N SER A 604 14.13 5.77 15.81
CA SER A 604 14.62 4.68 16.67
C SER A 604 14.95 3.38 15.93
N TRP A 605 14.29 3.10 14.82
CA TRP A 605 14.50 1.85 14.06
C TRP A 605 15.89 1.74 13.42
N LEU A 606 16.69 2.79 13.42
CA LEU A 606 18.13 2.73 13.15
C LEU A 606 18.90 1.78 14.09
N ILE A 607 18.25 1.35 15.18
CA ILE A 607 18.81 0.36 16.11
C ILE A 607 19.25 -0.92 15.38
N THR A 608 18.50 -1.35 14.35
CA THR A 608 18.81 -2.53 13.53
C THR A 608 20.11 -2.35 12.74
N SER A 609 20.37 -1.11 12.34
CA SER A 609 21.63 -0.74 11.68
C SER A 609 22.79 -0.71 12.68
N VAL A 610 22.66 -0.01 13.79
CA VAL A 610 23.80 0.27 14.70
C VAL A 610 24.23 -0.94 15.55
N TYR A 611 23.32 -1.87 15.87
CA TYR A 611 23.64 -3.12 16.60
C TYR A 611 23.77 -4.35 15.70
N GLY A 612 23.38 -4.24 14.42
CA GLY A 612 23.54 -5.32 13.44
C GLY A 612 25.00 -5.48 12.98
N SER A 613 25.28 -6.66 12.40
CA SER A 613 26.61 -6.98 11.86
C SER A 613 26.82 -6.50 10.42
N TYR A 614 25.77 -6.00 9.75
CA TYR A 614 25.87 -5.49 8.38
C TYR A 614 26.76 -4.23 8.32
N ARG A 615 27.62 -4.16 7.31
CA ARG A 615 28.47 -3.02 7.01
C ARG A 615 28.36 -2.68 5.53
N CYS A 616 28.27 -1.39 5.21
CA CYS A 616 28.20 -0.93 3.83
C CYS A 616 29.53 -1.19 3.12
N PRO A 617 29.51 -1.85 1.94
CA PRO A 617 30.69 -1.99 1.11
C PRO A 617 31.28 -0.63 0.70
N GLN A 618 32.61 -0.50 0.72
CA GLN A 618 33.29 0.75 0.34
C GLN A 618 32.93 1.21 -1.06
N VAL A 619 32.74 0.28 -2.00
CA VAL A 619 32.35 0.60 -3.37
C VAL A 619 31.01 1.36 -3.45
N ILE A 620 30.08 1.09 -2.55
CA ILE A 620 28.79 1.78 -2.46
C ILE A 620 28.97 3.16 -1.82
N ALA A 621 29.71 3.25 -0.72
CA ALA A 621 30.00 4.51 -0.05
C ALA A 621 30.76 5.49 -0.98
N ASP A 622 31.65 4.98 -1.83
CA ASP A 622 32.39 5.78 -2.82
C ASP A 622 31.44 6.47 -3.82
N ILE A 623 30.32 5.83 -4.19
CA ILE A 623 29.32 6.42 -5.10
C ILE A 623 28.68 7.65 -4.46
N ALA A 624 28.30 7.58 -3.19
CA ALA A 624 27.67 8.69 -2.46
C ALA A 624 28.57 9.94 -2.37
N HIS A 625 29.88 9.75 -2.44
CA HIS A 625 30.86 10.85 -2.38
C HIS A 625 31.36 11.34 -3.74
N ARG A 626 30.99 10.65 -4.84
CA ARG A 626 31.49 10.99 -6.15
C ARG A 626 30.75 12.18 -6.74
N ARG A 627 31.41 13.33 -6.75
CA ARG A 627 30.88 14.62 -7.23
C ARG A 627 31.84 15.34 -8.17
N ASP A 628 32.61 14.60 -8.96
CA ASP A 628 33.62 15.13 -9.87
C ASP A 628 33.06 15.51 -11.26
N ARG A 629 31.93 14.90 -11.64
CA ARG A 629 31.31 15.14 -12.96
C ARG A 629 29.80 14.91 -12.92
N PRO A 630 29.03 15.57 -13.80
CA PRO A 630 27.63 15.27 -13.99
C PRO A 630 27.38 13.85 -14.54
N TYR A 631 26.24 13.26 -14.20
CA TYR A 631 25.79 11.98 -14.76
C TYR A 631 24.26 11.89 -14.75
N VAL A 632 23.74 10.99 -15.58
CA VAL A 632 22.33 10.60 -15.59
C VAL A 632 22.22 9.22 -14.95
N HIS A 633 21.28 9.06 -14.03
CA HIS A 633 20.84 7.79 -13.47
C HIS A 633 19.42 7.53 -13.93
N THR A 634 19.19 6.40 -14.57
CA THR A 634 17.85 5.99 -15.02
C THR A 634 17.47 4.64 -14.40
N GLU A 635 16.19 4.50 -14.08
CA GLU A 635 15.68 3.34 -13.37
C GLU A 635 14.29 2.95 -13.87
N VAL A 636 14.01 1.64 -13.83
CA VAL A 636 12.67 1.10 -13.94
C VAL A 636 12.21 0.68 -12.55
N LYS A 637 11.08 1.22 -12.15
CA LYS A 637 10.39 0.90 -10.91
C LYS A 637 9.00 0.37 -11.24
N ARG A 638 8.34 -0.27 -10.29
CA ARG A 638 6.98 -0.77 -10.48
C ARG A 638 5.97 0.00 -9.65
N VAL A 639 4.75 0.04 -10.11
CA VAL A 639 3.63 0.51 -9.30
C VAL A 639 3.09 -0.66 -8.47
N ARG A 640 2.88 -0.48 -7.19
CA ARG A 640 2.27 -1.47 -6.30
C ARG A 640 3.19 -2.59 -5.82
N ASN A 641 2.73 -3.30 -4.80
CA ASN A 641 3.45 -4.43 -4.23
C ASN A 641 3.54 -5.61 -5.24
N CYS A 642 4.43 -6.53 -4.98
CA CYS A 642 4.76 -7.66 -5.85
C CYS A 642 3.58 -8.60 -6.17
N MET A 643 2.46 -8.44 -5.47
CA MET A 643 1.32 -9.33 -5.57
C MET A 643 0.32 -8.98 -6.65
N ARG A 644 0.31 -7.73 -7.08
CA ARG A 644 -0.62 -7.30 -8.10
C ARG A 644 -0.11 -7.64 -9.48
N TYR A 645 0.14 -8.78 -9.90
CA TYR A 645 0.43 -9.16 -11.31
C TYR A 645 0.40 -7.95 -12.28
N SER A 646 1.06 -6.88 -11.85
CA SER A 646 0.79 -5.51 -12.25
C SER A 646 1.45 -5.15 -13.56
N ASP A 647 2.41 -5.95 -14.01
CA ASP A 647 3.20 -5.66 -15.20
C ASP A 647 2.37 -5.56 -16.47
N LEU A 648 1.20 -6.23 -16.50
CA LEU A 648 0.27 -6.15 -17.62
C LEU A 648 -0.79 -5.04 -17.47
N LEU A 649 -1.12 -4.65 -16.23
CA LEU A 649 -2.27 -3.80 -15.93
C LEU A 649 -1.88 -2.45 -15.33
N ASN A 650 -0.68 -2.35 -14.76
CA ASN A 650 -0.10 -1.10 -14.28
C ASN A 650 1.23 -0.86 -14.99
N PRO A 651 1.34 0.21 -15.78
CA PRO A 651 2.59 0.50 -16.47
C PRO A 651 3.72 0.77 -15.47
N PRO A 652 4.97 0.42 -15.80
CA PRO A 652 6.12 0.73 -14.94
C PRO A 652 6.31 2.23 -14.78
N VAL A 653 6.97 2.62 -13.69
CA VAL A 653 7.47 3.98 -13.49
C VAL A 653 8.90 4.04 -14.01
N TYR A 654 9.19 5.06 -14.79
CA TYR A 654 10.51 5.36 -15.29
C TYR A 654 11.06 6.55 -14.55
N LYS A 655 12.16 6.36 -13.83
CA LYS A 655 12.82 7.43 -13.10
C LYS A 655 14.05 7.89 -13.85
N TYR A 656 14.23 9.19 -13.94
CA TYR A 656 15.35 9.85 -14.61
C TYR A 656 15.90 10.94 -13.70
N THR A 657 17.13 10.79 -13.21
CA THR A 657 17.78 11.74 -12.33
C THR A 657 19.12 12.21 -12.91
N TYR A 658 19.24 13.51 -13.12
CA TYR A 658 20.48 14.16 -13.51
C TYR A 658 21.16 14.74 -12.28
N MET A 659 22.34 14.22 -11.99
CA MET A 659 23.12 14.56 -10.79
C MET A 659 24.34 15.38 -11.21
N THR A 660 24.62 16.44 -10.45
CA THR A 660 25.83 17.25 -10.57
C THR A 660 26.50 17.44 -9.21
N PRO A 661 27.71 18.03 -9.13
CA PRO A 661 28.30 18.40 -7.83
C PRO A 661 27.47 19.40 -7.02
N ASP A 662 26.65 20.22 -7.67
CA ASP A 662 25.99 21.38 -7.09
C ASP A 662 24.47 21.20 -6.94
N TYR A 663 23.85 20.38 -7.82
CA TYR A 663 22.39 20.17 -7.85
C TYR A 663 22.01 18.82 -8.46
N ALA A 664 20.77 18.44 -8.20
CA ALA A 664 20.08 17.33 -8.86
C ALA A 664 18.77 17.81 -9.49
N LEU A 665 18.41 17.26 -10.65
CA LEU A 665 17.09 17.37 -11.27
C LEU A 665 16.58 15.95 -11.55
N GLY A 666 15.48 15.57 -10.89
CA GLY A 666 14.93 14.23 -11.08
C GLY A 666 13.45 14.21 -11.38
N SER A 667 13.02 13.22 -12.15
CA SER A 667 11.61 13.09 -12.56
C SER A 667 11.15 11.66 -12.71
N LEU A 668 9.82 11.46 -12.56
CA LEU A 668 9.11 10.22 -12.81
C LEU A 668 8.28 10.32 -14.08
N GLN A 669 8.26 9.24 -14.85
CA GLN A 669 7.48 9.09 -16.07
C GLN A 669 6.77 7.75 -16.06
N GLY A 670 5.66 7.59 -16.81
CA GLY A 670 4.94 6.33 -16.90
C GLY A 670 3.83 6.17 -15.86
N GLY A 671 3.86 5.07 -15.11
CA GLY A 671 2.83 4.74 -14.12
C GLY A 671 2.82 5.65 -12.91
N ILE A 672 1.71 5.61 -12.17
CA ILE A 672 1.55 6.29 -10.88
C ILE A 672 1.33 5.24 -9.82
N LEU A 673 2.19 5.21 -8.79
CA LEU A 673 2.01 4.31 -7.66
C LEU A 673 0.81 4.74 -6.82
N GLN A 674 0.77 6.03 -6.49
CA GLN A 674 -0.23 6.57 -5.59
C GLN A 674 -0.29 8.10 -5.74
N PRO A 675 -1.42 8.64 -6.22
CA PRO A 675 -1.49 10.04 -6.64
C PRO A 675 -1.26 11.06 -5.53
N ILE A 676 -1.62 10.74 -4.30
CA ILE A 676 -1.59 11.71 -3.19
C ILE A 676 -0.25 11.83 -2.47
N GLN A 677 0.64 10.85 -2.59
CA GLN A 677 1.94 10.83 -1.90
C GLN A 677 3.13 10.73 -2.85
N GLN A 678 2.91 10.40 -4.13
CA GLN A 678 3.99 10.36 -5.10
C GLN A 678 4.46 11.78 -5.43
N HIS A 679 5.78 12.00 -5.44
CA HIS A 679 6.42 13.23 -5.85
C HIS A 679 7.00 13.06 -7.25
N THR A 680 6.49 13.81 -8.23
CA THR A 680 6.79 13.54 -9.64
C THR A 680 8.15 14.06 -10.08
N TRP A 681 8.54 15.28 -9.67
CA TRP A 681 9.82 15.87 -10.05
C TRP A 681 10.23 17.00 -9.12
N ASP A 682 11.51 17.17 -8.94
CA ASP A 682 12.10 18.33 -8.30
C ASP A 682 13.49 18.71 -8.81
N VAL A 683 13.85 19.91 -8.47
CA VAL A 683 15.24 20.36 -8.41
C VAL A 683 15.63 20.43 -6.94
N THR A 684 16.70 19.79 -6.58
CA THR A 684 17.33 19.91 -5.26
C THR A 684 18.77 20.38 -5.41
N TRP A 685 19.23 21.34 -4.58
CA TRP A 685 20.58 21.87 -4.70
C TRP A 685 21.25 22.11 -3.34
N ILE A 686 22.59 22.24 -3.39
CA ILE A 686 23.39 22.68 -2.24
C ILE A 686 23.32 24.19 -2.16
N GLY A 687 22.62 24.74 -1.19
CA GLY A 687 22.32 26.16 -1.10
C GLY A 687 22.40 26.71 0.31
N SER A 688 21.84 27.92 0.49
CA SER A 688 21.94 28.70 1.73
C SER A 688 20.90 28.38 2.79
N ALA A 689 19.94 27.49 2.51
CA ALA A 689 18.84 27.14 3.38
C ALA A 689 18.55 25.63 3.39
N ASP A 690 17.72 25.18 4.32
CA ASP A 690 17.33 23.77 4.44
C ASP A 690 16.28 23.34 3.38
N ASN A 691 15.52 24.29 2.84
CA ASN A 691 14.47 24.07 1.83
C ASN A 691 14.91 24.39 0.40
N THR A 692 16.10 23.97 0.01
CA THR A 692 16.63 24.17 -1.33
C THR A 692 16.03 23.16 -2.32
N THR A 693 14.73 23.32 -2.57
CA THR A 693 13.98 22.53 -3.56
C THR A 693 13.02 23.41 -4.36
N LEU A 694 12.78 23.03 -5.62
CA LEU A 694 11.79 23.67 -6.50
C LEU A 694 11.08 22.60 -7.32
N PHE A 695 9.75 22.67 -7.39
CA PHE A 695 8.91 21.71 -8.10
C PHE A 695 7.58 22.34 -8.51
N SER A 696 6.87 21.72 -9.44
CA SER A 696 5.47 22.03 -9.70
C SER A 696 4.60 20.81 -9.54
N LEU A 697 3.33 21.00 -9.27
CA LEU A 697 2.34 19.94 -9.14
C LEU A 697 0.92 20.39 -9.52
N HIS A 698 0.10 19.44 -9.93
CA HIS A 698 -1.35 19.52 -9.88
C HIS A 698 -1.81 18.84 -8.58
N PRO A 699 -2.53 19.52 -7.66
CA PRO A 699 -2.92 18.94 -6.36
C PRO A 699 -4.07 17.93 -6.52
N TYR A 700 -3.83 16.92 -7.37
CA TYR A 700 -4.81 15.91 -7.75
C TYR A 700 -5.27 15.07 -6.55
N TYR A 701 -6.53 14.69 -6.60
CA TYR A 701 -7.14 13.76 -5.67
C TYR A 701 -8.25 12.99 -6.37
N ASP A 702 -8.23 11.68 -6.23
CA ASP A 702 -9.32 10.80 -6.63
C ASP A 702 -9.42 9.63 -5.63
N SER A 703 -10.59 9.45 -5.05
CA SER A 703 -10.84 8.40 -4.07
C SER A 703 -10.82 7.00 -4.70
N TYR A 704 -11.22 6.89 -5.96
CA TYR A 704 -11.22 5.61 -6.66
C TYR A 704 -9.80 5.12 -6.92
N GLU A 705 -8.91 5.99 -7.41
CA GLU A 705 -7.50 5.64 -7.58
C GLU A 705 -6.79 5.35 -6.25
N LEU A 706 -7.24 5.99 -5.17
CA LEU A 706 -6.74 5.69 -3.84
C LEU A 706 -7.21 4.32 -3.36
N ALA A 707 -8.46 3.93 -3.61
CA ALA A 707 -8.98 2.61 -3.28
C ALA A 707 -8.26 1.48 -4.03
N MET A 708 -7.73 1.76 -5.21
CA MET A 708 -6.84 0.82 -5.92
C MET A 708 -5.50 0.61 -5.23
N PHE A 709 -5.10 1.51 -4.37
CA PHE A 709 -3.92 1.37 -3.53
C PHE A 709 -4.25 0.64 -2.22
N PHE A 710 -5.40 0.93 -1.64
CA PHE A 710 -5.95 0.27 -0.46
C PHE A 710 -7.15 -0.59 -0.86
N PRO A 711 -7.46 -1.68 -0.17
CA PRO A 711 -8.59 -2.57 -0.51
C PRO A 711 -9.96 -2.05 -0.03
N GLU A 712 -10.05 -0.81 0.43
CA GLU A 712 -11.27 -0.22 0.93
C GLU A 712 -12.23 0.21 -0.21
N ASP A 713 -13.51 0.28 0.13
CA ASP A 713 -14.52 0.86 -0.76
C ASP A 713 -14.23 2.34 -1.06
N PRO A 714 -14.26 2.78 -2.33
CA PRO A 714 -13.92 4.16 -2.71
C PRO A 714 -14.75 5.23 -2.01
N HIS A 715 -16.05 4.99 -1.77
CA HIS A 715 -16.93 5.94 -1.10
C HIS A 715 -16.61 6.04 0.39
N MET A 716 -16.32 4.90 1.01
CA MET A 716 -15.89 4.84 2.40
C MET A 716 -14.54 5.52 2.57
N LEU A 717 -13.60 5.25 1.68
CA LEU A 717 -12.29 5.87 1.67
C LEU A 717 -12.37 7.39 1.46
N THR A 718 -13.24 7.87 0.56
CA THR A 718 -13.48 9.31 0.36
C THR A 718 -13.95 9.97 1.64
N ALA A 719 -14.94 9.41 2.31
CA ALA A 719 -15.47 9.97 3.56
C ALA A 719 -14.40 10.03 4.65
N SER A 720 -13.56 8.99 4.74
CA SER A 720 -12.43 8.95 5.65
C SER A 720 -11.39 10.02 5.37
N VAL A 721 -10.89 10.04 4.16
CA VAL A 721 -9.85 10.99 3.75
C VAL A 721 -10.33 12.42 3.96
N GLN A 722 -11.58 12.73 3.60
CA GLN A 722 -12.16 14.06 3.82
C GLN A 722 -12.28 14.42 5.30
N SER A 723 -12.62 13.48 6.16
CA SER A 723 -12.82 13.75 7.60
C SER A 723 -11.52 13.76 8.41
N GLN A 724 -10.52 12.98 8.01
CA GLN A 724 -9.37 12.69 8.88
C GLN A 724 -8.01 13.04 8.26
N LYS A 725 -7.89 12.99 6.94
CA LYS A 725 -6.66 13.34 6.21
C LYS A 725 -6.92 14.47 5.23
N SER A 726 -7.37 15.59 5.75
CA SER A 726 -7.61 16.81 4.98
C SER A 726 -6.40 17.28 4.15
N THR A 727 -5.19 16.90 4.54
CA THR A 727 -3.97 17.15 3.75
C THR A 727 -4.03 16.50 2.37
N TYR A 728 -4.67 15.33 2.23
CA TYR A 728 -4.77 14.63 0.94
C TYR A 728 -5.69 15.32 -0.06
N THR A 729 -6.76 15.93 0.42
CA THR A 729 -7.73 16.66 -0.41
C THR A 729 -7.47 18.16 -0.48
N ASN A 730 -6.43 18.65 0.24
CA ASN A 730 -6.10 20.06 0.27
C ASN A 730 -5.70 20.57 -1.12
N PRO A 731 -6.36 21.64 -1.66
CA PRO A 731 -5.96 22.25 -2.92
C PRO A 731 -4.57 22.91 -2.87
N ASP A 732 -4.04 23.10 -1.67
CA ASP A 732 -2.76 23.77 -1.43
C ASP A 732 -1.70 22.82 -0.86
N LYS A 733 -1.85 21.50 -1.05
CA LYS A 733 -0.85 20.50 -0.66
C LYS A 733 0.45 20.68 -1.44
N LEU A 734 1.56 20.23 -0.86
CA LEU A 734 2.91 20.36 -1.44
C LEU A 734 3.42 19.05 -2.06
N ASN A 735 2.63 17.99 -1.98
CA ASN A 735 2.98 16.70 -2.56
C ASN A 735 1.78 16.10 -3.31
N SER A 736 1.98 15.73 -4.55
CA SER A 736 0.99 15.05 -5.38
C SER A 736 1.59 14.62 -6.70
N SER A 737 1.06 13.56 -7.29
CA SER A 737 1.20 13.21 -8.70
C SER A 737 -0.17 13.22 -9.36
N SER A 738 -0.20 13.37 -10.67
CA SER A 738 -1.46 13.51 -11.39
C SER A 738 -1.46 12.71 -12.71
N PRO A 739 -2.55 12.00 -13.04
CA PRO A 739 -2.70 11.38 -14.36
C PRO A 739 -2.77 12.42 -15.50
N TYR A 740 -2.96 13.69 -15.14
CA TYR A 740 -3.02 14.85 -16.06
C TYR A 740 -1.71 15.62 -16.13
N GLU A 741 -0.62 15.05 -15.66
CA GLU A 741 0.75 15.54 -15.73
C GLU A 741 1.61 14.62 -16.59
N ARG A 742 2.49 15.19 -17.38
CA ARG A 742 3.51 14.46 -18.14
C ARG A 742 4.83 15.21 -18.10
N ILE A 743 5.90 14.45 -17.89
CA ILE A 743 7.25 15.00 -17.79
C ILE A 743 8.08 14.54 -18.98
N PHE A 744 8.92 15.46 -19.49
CA PHE A 744 10.01 15.15 -20.41
C PHE A 744 11.26 15.86 -19.93
N GLN A 745 12.25 15.09 -19.50
CA GLN A 745 13.52 15.60 -19.01
C GLN A 745 14.68 15.10 -19.87
N ILE A 746 15.61 15.99 -20.16
CA ILE A 746 16.92 15.70 -20.74
C ILE A 746 17.96 16.49 -19.95
N GLU A 747 18.80 15.76 -19.21
CA GLU A 747 19.82 16.34 -18.34
C GLU A 747 19.25 17.45 -17.44
N ASP A 748 19.70 18.69 -17.60
CA ASP A 748 19.37 19.87 -16.81
C ASP A 748 18.14 20.64 -17.33
N THR A 749 17.40 20.08 -18.27
CA THR A 749 16.23 20.70 -18.88
C THR A 749 15.00 19.81 -18.72
N LEU A 750 13.90 20.37 -18.20
CA LEU A 750 12.64 19.63 -17.95
C LEU A 750 11.44 20.40 -18.51
N LEU A 751 10.53 19.68 -19.15
CA LEU A 751 9.19 20.11 -19.53
C LEU A 751 8.17 19.39 -18.60
N ALA A 752 7.43 20.15 -17.78
CA ALA A 752 6.28 19.66 -17.04
C ALA A 752 5.01 20.13 -17.72
N VAL A 753 4.23 19.21 -18.28
CA VAL A 753 3.10 19.51 -19.17
C VAL A 753 1.80 19.01 -18.53
N TYR A 754 0.80 19.85 -18.46
CA TYR A 754 -0.47 19.60 -17.82
C TYR A 754 -1.64 19.68 -18.80
N ASN A 755 -2.56 18.71 -18.71
CA ASN A 755 -3.81 18.64 -19.47
C ASN A 755 -4.96 18.26 -18.54
N ILE A 756 -5.48 19.23 -17.78
CA ILE A 756 -6.43 19.00 -16.68
C ILE A 756 -7.86 19.14 -17.22
N PRO A 757 -8.67 18.07 -17.20
CA PRO A 757 -10.08 18.11 -17.60
C PRO A 757 -10.92 19.03 -16.69
N GLU A 758 -11.93 19.69 -17.26
CA GLU A 758 -12.83 20.60 -16.50
C GLU A 758 -13.57 19.92 -15.33
N ALA A 759 -13.79 18.60 -15.43
CA ALA A 759 -14.46 17.83 -14.37
C ALA A 759 -13.55 17.43 -13.21
N THR A 760 -12.24 17.70 -13.30
CA THR A 760 -11.28 17.32 -12.27
C THR A 760 -11.39 18.23 -11.05
N ASN A 761 -11.13 17.67 -9.86
CA ASN A 761 -10.93 18.47 -8.66
C ASN A 761 -9.69 19.37 -8.83
N HIS A 762 -9.74 20.58 -8.29
CA HIS A 762 -8.61 21.51 -8.27
C HIS A 762 -8.08 21.91 -9.65
N GLN A 763 -8.78 22.86 -10.28
CA GLN A 763 -8.48 23.40 -11.61
C GLN A 763 -7.30 24.40 -11.60
N HIS A 764 -6.12 23.96 -11.11
CA HIS A 764 -4.91 24.78 -11.09
C HIS A 764 -3.67 23.91 -10.95
N VAL A 765 -2.55 24.49 -11.31
CA VAL A 765 -1.20 23.98 -11.01
C VAL A 765 -0.45 24.94 -10.12
N THR A 766 0.48 24.44 -9.32
CA THR A 766 1.31 25.28 -8.46
C THR A 766 2.79 25.04 -8.75
N LEU A 767 3.59 26.11 -8.69
CA LEU A 767 5.05 26.07 -8.67
C LEU A 767 5.54 26.53 -7.29
N TYR A 768 6.22 25.64 -6.56
CA TYR A 768 6.86 25.97 -5.30
C TYR A 768 8.22 26.58 -5.54
N VAL A 769 8.50 27.73 -4.91
CA VAL A 769 9.76 28.47 -5.04
C VAL A 769 10.25 28.88 -3.64
N PRO A 770 11.40 28.36 -3.19
CA PRO A 770 11.92 28.69 -1.86
C PRO A 770 12.42 30.13 -1.79
N GLY A 771 12.36 30.70 -0.61
CA GLY A 771 12.74 32.09 -0.36
C GLY A 771 14.24 32.39 -0.46
N CYS A 772 15.09 31.35 -0.37
CA CYS A 772 16.54 31.49 -0.57
C CYS A 772 16.91 31.82 -2.04
N LEU A 773 16.06 31.48 -3.01
CA LEU A 773 16.30 31.77 -4.41
C LEU A 773 16.18 33.26 -4.69
N GLN A 774 17.31 33.95 -4.92
CA GLN A 774 17.35 35.36 -5.32
C GLN A 774 16.94 35.45 -6.80
N ARG A 775 15.69 35.86 -7.05
CA ARG A 775 15.06 35.79 -8.37
C ARG A 775 14.65 37.15 -8.95
N THR A 776 14.56 37.16 -10.27
CA THR A 776 13.96 38.24 -11.07
C THR A 776 12.95 37.64 -12.04
N GLU A 777 11.89 38.38 -12.34
CA GLU A 777 10.87 37.97 -13.30
C GLU A 777 10.98 38.85 -14.58
N SER A 778 10.91 38.23 -15.74
CA SER A 778 10.97 38.89 -17.05
C SER A 778 10.27 38.05 -18.11
N ASP A 779 9.20 38.58 -18.72
CA ASP A 779 8.50 37.95 -19.86
C ASP A 779 8.12 36.46 -19.59
N ARG A 780 7.50 36.16 -18.44
CA ARG A 780 7.13 34.82 -17.96
C ARG A 780 8.29 33.93 -17.51
N TRP A 781 9.53 34.41 -17.56
CA TRP A 781 10.68 33.79 -16.97
C TRP A 781 10.81 34.19 -15.48
N ILE A 782 10.99 33.22 -14.64
CA ILE A 782 11.48 33.34 -13.25
C ILE A 782 12.93 32.87 -13.28
N ILE A 783 13.89 33.80 -13.15
CA ILE A 783 15.33 33.45 -13.22
C ILE A 783 15.97 33.86 -11.90
N GLY A 784 16.64 32.94 -11.24
CA GLY A 784 17.25 33.18 -9.94
C GLY A 784 18.52 32.37 -9.71
N HIS A 785 19.13 32.66 -8.56
CA HIS A 785 20.30 31.90 -8.09
C HIS A 785 20.28 31.77 -6.57
N ASP A 786 20.91 30.73 -6.07
CA ASP A 786 21.29 30.57 -4.68
C ASP A 786 22.70 29.99 -4.62
N GLY A 787 23.64 30.77 -4.10
CA GLY A 787 25.05 30.42 -4.20
C GLY A 787 25.51 30.21 -5.65
N ASN A 788 26.04 29.06 -5.93
CA ASN A 788 26.60 28.67 -7.23
C ASN A 788 25.57 28.03 -8.17
N VAL A 789 24.32 27.87 -7.75
CA VAL A 789 23.27 27.22 -8.54
C VAL A 789 22.35 28.26 -9.16
N TYR A 790 21.99 28.06 -10.41
CA TYR A 790 21.19 28.96 -11.24
C TYR A 790 19.95 28.22 -11.74
N ILE A 791 18.79 28.85 -11.62
CA ILE A 791 17.51 28.24 -11.99
C ILE A 791 16.72 29.20 -12.85
N ALA A 792 16.20 28.71 -13.96
CA ALA A 792 15.27 29.40 -14.83
C ALA A 792 14.00 28.59 -15.01
N VAL A 793 12.85 29.20 -14.76
CA VAL A 793 11.53 28.60 -14.96
C VAL A 793 10.70 29.49 -15.87
N TYR A 794 10.21 28.95 -16.99
CA TYR A 794 9.22 29.59 -17.82
C TYR A 794 7.83 29.00 -17.51
N HIS A 795 6.84 29.87 -17.37
CA HIS A 795 5.47 29.44 -17.11
C HIS A 795 4.50 29.94 -18.17
N PHE A 796 3.59 29.06 -18.59
CA PHE A 796 2.48 29.43 -19.46
C PHE A 796 1.25 29.75 -18.63
N GLY A 797 0.66 30.91 -18.86
CA GLY A 797 -0.52 31.41 -18.13
C GLY A 797 -0.17 32.46 -17.07
N ASP A 798 -1.19 33.22 -16.72
CA ASP A 798 -1.10 34.24 -15.67
C ASP A 798 -1.41 33.57 -14.33
N GLY A 799 -0.58 33.81 -13.32
CA GLY A 799 -0.69 33.22 -12.01
C GLY A 799 -0.68 34.24 -10.88
N GLU A 800 -1.11 33.78 -9.71
CA GLU A 800 -1.08 34.53 -8.47
C GLU A 800 0.03 33.98 -7.56
N TRP A 801 0.85 34.91 -7.02
CA TRP A 801 1.84 34.56 -6.00
C TRP A 801 1.20 34.50 -4.61
N ILE A 802 1.36 33.36 -3.93
CA ILE A 802 0.88 33.10 -2.57
C ILE A 802 2.09 32.87 -1.68
N ASP A 803 2.14 33.54 -0.54
CA ASP A 803 3.17 33.32 0.47
C ASP A 803 2.81 32.10 1.32
N GLU A 804 3.76 31.18 1.50
CA GLU A 804 3.58 30.04 2.40
C GLU A 804 3.60 30.48 3.88
N PRO A 805 2.81 29.84 4.75
CA PRO A 805 2.85 30.14 6.17
C PRO A 805 4.25 29.87 6.75
N VAL A 806 4.86 30.90 7.33
CA VAL A 806 6.21 30.86 7.92
C VAL A 806 6.28 29.93 9.15
N GLU A 807 5.15 29.58 9.74
CA GLU A 807 5.08 28.72 10.94
C GLU A 807 5.35 27.24 10.62
N THR A 808 5.17 26.83 9.37
CA THR A 808 5.24 25.43 8.95
C THR A 808 6.56 25.11 8.23
N PHE A 809 7.02 26.01 7.35
CA PHE A 809 8.23 25.82 6.54
C PHE A 809 9.07 27.09 6.47
N PRO A 810 10.36 27.02 6.12
CA PRO A 810 11.17 28.19 5.82
C PRO A 810 10.49 29.08 4.76
N PRO A 811 10.79 30.40 4.72
CA PRO A 811 10.15 31.32 3.79
C PRO A 811 10.15 30.82 2.36
N SER A 812 8.96 30.77 1.75
CA SER A 812 8.76 30.29 0.39
C SER A 812 7.48 30.90 -0.20
N ARG A 813 7.32 30.76 -1.53
CA ARG A 813 6.13 31.24 -2.25
C ARG A 813 5.67 30.21 -3.26
N ARG A 814 4.39 30.18 -3.55
CA ARG A 814 3.81 29.42 -4.64
C ARG A 814 3.27 30.34 -5.73
N LEU A 815 3.57 30.01 -6.97
CA LEU A 815 2.87 30.56 -8.11
C LEU A 815 1.72 29.62 -8.47
N LYS A 816 0.48 30.07 -8.25
CA LYS A 816 -0.74 29.33 -8.56
C LYS A 816 -1.31 29.79 -9.89
N ILE A 817 -1.38 28.89 -10.86
CA ILE A 817 -1.85 29.16 -12.23
C ILE A 817 -3.16 28.41 -12.44
N PRO A 818 -4.30 29.09 -12.70
CA PRO A 818 -5.51 28.44 -13.17
C PRO A 818 -5.25 27.75 -14.51
N ALA A 819 -5.58 26.48 -14.64
CA ALA A 819 -5.16 25.76 -15.82
C ALA A 819 -6.12 24.63 -16.25
N GLY A 820 -6.37 24.54 -17.58
CA GLY A 820 -6.70 23.30 -18.25
C GLY A 820 -5.45 22.76 -18.93
N GLN A 821 -4.94 23.44 -19.97
CA GLN A 821 -3.72 23.06 -20.67
C GLN A 821 -2.61 24.11 -20.41
N THR A 822 -1.54 23.69 -19.74
CA THR A 822 -0.40 24.55 -19.40
C THR A 822 0.89 23.75 -19.30
N ALA A 823 2.02 24.44 -19.12
CA ALA A 823 3.32 23.83 -18.91
C ALA A 823 4.26 24.72 -18.10
N PHE A 824 5.28 24.09 -17.51
CA PHE A 824 6.50 24.73 -17.02
C PHE A 824 7.70 24.21 -17.81
N ILE A 825 8.63 25.10 -18.13
CA ILE A 825 9.95 24.76 -18.67
C ILE A 825 10.96 25.09 -17.58
N VAL A 826 11.83 24.16 -17.27
CA VAL A 826 12.85 24.36 -16.23
C VAL A 826 14.22 24.11 -16.83
N GLU A 827 15.14 25.02 -16.62
CA GLU A 827 16.56 24.86 -16.88
C GLU A 827 17.37 25.18 -15.63
N ILE A 828 18.37 24.34 -15.38
CA ILE A 828 19.23 24.46 -14.21
C ILE A 828 20.67 24.53 -14.66
N GLY A 829 21.45 25.38 -14.01
CA GLY A 829 22.87 25.52 -14.25
C GLY A 829 23.67 25.76 -12.99
N SER A 830 24.96 25.82 -13.11
CA SER A 830 25.84 26.19 -12.01
C SER A 830 27.04 27.02 -12.48
N GLU A 831 27.71 27.62 -11.50
CA GLU A 831 28.93 28.39 -11.79
C GLU A 831 29.97 27.54 -12.51
N SER A 832 30.08 26.27 -12.17
CA SER A 832 31.02 25.32 -12.77
C SER A 832 30.68 24.96 -14.23
N GLN A 833 29.40 24.97 -14.58
CA GLN A 833 28.91 24.63 -15.93
C GLN A 833 28.77 25.85 -16.86
N ASP A 834 28.21 26.95 -16.34
CA ASP A 834 27.73 28.09 -17.13
C ASP A 834 28.49 29.39 -16.85
N GLY A 835 29.49 29.35 -15.96
CA GLY A 835 30.19 30.55 -15.52
C GLY A 835 29.33 31.40 -14.59
N SER A 836 29.28 32.71 -14.80
CA SER A 836 28.53 33.59 -13.90
C SER A 836 27.01 33.50 -14.10
N PHE A 837 26.24 33.82 -13.08
CA PHE A 837 24.79 33.98 -13.18
C PHE A 837 24.35 34.92 -14.32
N ALA A 838 25.11 35.98 -14.57
CA ALA A 838 24.79 36.89 -15.67
C ALA A 838 24.94 36.22 -17.06
N GLN A 839 25.90 35.30 -17.21
CA GLN A 839 26.08 34.53 -18.44
C GLN A 839 24.95 33.51 -18.60
N PHE A 840 24.64 32.74 -17.56
CA PHE A 840 23.49 31.82 -17.57
C PHE A 840 22.20 32.55 -17.95
N ARG A 841 21.88 33.64 -17.24
CA ARG A 841 20.69 34.47 -17.52
C ARG A 841 20.65 34.97 -18.96
N GLN A 842 21.80 35.37 -19.51
CA GLN A 842 21.84 35.84 -20.89
C GLN A 842 21.60 34.68 -21.87
N LEU A 843 22.17 33.51 -21.63
CA LEU A 843 21.95 32.31 -22.45
C LEU A 843 20.46 31.91 -22.49
N ILE A 844 19.76 31.97 -21.35
CA ILE A 844 18.32 31.70 -21.29
C ILE A 844 17.54 32.75 -22.12
N LEU A 845 17.82 34.03 -21.93
CA LEU A 845 17.07 35.12 -22.59
C LEU A 845 17.38 35.25 -24.06
N ASP A 846 18.50 34.75 -24.55
CA ASP A 846 18.85 34.73 -25.97
C ASP A 846 18.13 33.62 -26.75
N GLN A 847 17.52 32.64 -26.04
CA GLN A 847 16.72 31.61 -26.69
C GLN A 847 15.36 32.14 -27.13
N ALA A 848 14.79 31.52 -28.14
CA ALA A 848 13.41 31.78 -28.51
C ALA A 848 12.48 31.37 -27.33
N ALA A 849 11.46 32.19 -27.08
CA ALA A 849 10.47 31.83 -26.05
C ALA A 849 9.87 30.44 -26.33
N PRO A 850 9.62 29.62 -25.29
CA PRO A 850 8.95 28.33 -25.43
C PRO A 850 7.59 28.48 -26.13
N ASP A 851 7.22 27.49 -26.94
CA ASP A 851 5.95 27.44 -27.65
C ASP A 851 5.02 26.40 -27.05
N LEU A 852 3.79 26.80 -26.74
CA LEU A 852 2.71 25.92 -26.27
C LEU A 852 1.54 26.03 -27.24
N THR A 853 1.21 24.93 -27.91
CA THR A 853 0.03 24.79 -28.73
C THR A 853 -1.02 23.96 -27.99
N THR A 854 -2.24 24.50 -27.86
CA THR A 854 -3.36 23.83 -27.18
C THR A 854 -4.37 23.31 -28.20
N THR A 855 -4.81 22.08 -28.05
CA THR A 855 -5.80 21.42 -28.94
C THR A 855 -6.78 20.55 -28.12
N ASP A 856 -7.86 20.10 -28.76
CA ASP A 856 -8.82 19.20 -28.12
C ASP A 856 -8.19 17.85 -27.75
N SER A 857 -7.11 17.42 -28.43
CA SER A 857 -6.38 16.20 -28.12
C SER A 857 -5.28 16.39 -27.07
N GLY A 858 -5.08 17.61 -26.58
CA GLY A 858 -4.11 17.98 -25.55
C GLY A 858 -3.03 18.95 -26.02
N PRO A 859 -2.17 19.41 -25.10
CA PRO A 859 -1.13 20.38 -25.40
C PRO A 859 0.08 19.76 -26.11
N SER A 860 0.77 20.60 -26.86
CA SER A 860 2.10 20.30 -27.40
C SER A 860 3.06 21.41 -26.99
N VAL A 861 4.25 21.04 -26.50
CA VAL A 861 5.27 21.99 -26.05
C VAL A 861 6.53 21.78 -26.85
N ARG A 862 7.15 22.92 -27.28
CA ARG A 862 8.44 22.92 -27.93
C ARG A 862 9.35 23.98 -27.32
N TYR A 863 10.57 23.57 -26.98
CA TYR A 863 11.59 24.46 -26.44
C TYR A 863 12.98 24.06 -26.90
N THR A 864 13.80 25.07 -27.28
CA THR A 864 15.23 24.88 -27.52
C THR A 864 16.01 25.48 -26.34
N ASN A 865 16.73 24.63 -25.63
CA ASN A 865 17.42 24.99 -24.40
C ASN A 865 18.73 25.75 -24.68
N ARG A 866 19.38 26.26 -23.64
CA ARG A 866 20.64 27.03 -23.72
C ARG A 866 21.80 26.25 -24.36
N HIS A 867 21.71 24.91 -24.40
CA HIS A 867 22.69 24.03 -25.10
C HIS A 867 22.37 23.81 -26.57
N GLY A 868 21.30 24.45 -27.09
CA GLY A 868 20.87 24.32 -28.48
C GLY A 868 20.11 23.00 -28.78
N ARG A 869 19.73 22.23 -27.75
CA ARG A 869 18.93 21.02 -27.90
C ARG A 869 17.45 21.39 -27.95
N THR A 870 16.69 20.79 -28.85
CA THR A 870 15.24 21.04 -28.98
C THR A 870 14.47 19.87 -28.40
N LEU A 871 13.73 20.15 -27.33
CA LEU A 871 12.78 19.23 -26.70
C LEU A 871 11.38 19.52 -27.24
N GLU A 872 10.68 18.49 -27.69
CA GLU A 872 9.27 18.56 -28.09
C GLU A 872 8.47 17.47 -27.37
N TYR A 873 7.35 17.86 -26.79
CA TYR A 873 6.40 16.94 -26.19
C TYR A 873 5.02 17.13 -26.83
N HIS A 874 4.38 16.03 -27.23
CA HIS A 874 3.03 16.00 -27.73
C HIS A 874 2.18 15.11 -26.85
N TRP A 875 1.12 15.67 -26.26
CA TRP A 875 0.21 14.94 -25.39
C TRP A 875 -0.50 13.80 -26.11
N ASP A 876 -0.98 14.07 -27.33
CA ASP A 876 -1.56 13.06 -28.18
C ASP A 876 -0.51 12.01 -28.57
N GLY A 877 -0.75 10.76 -28.15
CA GLY A 877 0.16 9.64 -28.37
C GLY A 877 1.38 9.61 -27.43
N ASP A 878 1.48 10.50 -26.43
CA ASP A 878 2.60 10.60 -25.48
C ASP A 878 3.99 10.62 -26.15
N VAL A 879 4.12 11.49 -27.18
CA VAL A 879 5.31 11.51 -28.03
C VAL A 879 6.34 12.51 -27.52
N ARG A 880 7.54 12.02 -27.29
CA ARG A 880 8.72 12.84 -26.95
C ARG A 880 9.69 12.88 -28.11
N ARG A 881 10.20 14.05 -28.44
CA ARG A 881 11.25 14.22 -29.45
C ARG A 881 12.40 15.06 -28.94
N LEU A 882 13.59 14.64 -29.28
CA LEU A 882 14.83 15.39 -29.03
C LEU A 882 15.50 15.66 -30.36
N ASP A 883 15.71 16.95 -30.68
CA ASP A 883 16.29 17.41 -31.96
C ASP A 883 15.53 16.84 -33.18
N GLY A 884 14.22 16.72 -33.08
CA GLY A 884 13.33 16.17 -34.10
C GLY A 884 13.27 14.64 -34.19
N ALA A 885 14.12 13.92 -33.50
CA ALA A 885 14.07 12.46 -33.42
C ALA A 885 13.20 11.98 -32.25
N ASN A 886 12.45 10.90 -32.42
CA ASN A 886 11.70 10.29 -31.31
C ASN A 886 12.67 9.88 -30.21
N TRP A 887 12.33 10.24 -29.01
CA TRP A 887 13.05 9.85 -27.80
C TRP A 887 12.18 8.88 -26.97
N ALA A 888 12.80 7.86 -26.42
CA ALA A 888 12.14 6.90 -25.52
C ALA A 888 13.04 6.65 -24.32
N PHE A 889 12.42 6.43 -23.18
CA PHE A 889 13.11 5.99 -21.97
C PHE A 889 13.75 4.60 -22.19
N PRO A 890 14.95 4.31 -21.66
CA PRO A 890 15.59 2.99 -21.78
C PRO A 890 14.88 1.94 -20.89
N SER A 891 13.69 1.53 -21.30
CA SER A 891 12.76 0.67 -20.52
C SER A 891 13.23 -0.78 -20.38
N ASP A 892 14.27 -1.20 -21.06
CA ASP A 892 14.92 -2.51 -20.98
C ASP A 892 16.02 -2.58 -19.91
N MET A 893 16.37 -1.44 -19.30
CA MET A 893 17.36 -1.34 -18.24
C MET A 893 16.67 -1.10 -16.90
N LEU A 894 16.90 -2.00 -15.92
CA LEU A 894 16.45 -1.82 -14.54
C LEU A 894 17.20 -0.64 -13.89
N PHE A 895 18.50 -0.58 -14.10
CA PHE A 895 19.38 0.53 -13.75
C PHE A 895 20.32 0.82 -14.90
N GLN A 896 20.53 2.11 -15.19
CA GLN A 896 21.54 2.53 -16.13
C GLN A 896 22.18 3.84 -15.70
N SER A 897 23.47 3.77 -15.36
CA SER A 897 24.30 4.94 -15.06
C SER A 897 25.78 4.55 -15.10
N GLY A 898 26.65 5.50 -14.78
CA GLY A 898 28.09 5.18 -14.56
C GLY A 898 28.34 4.37 -13.29
N PHE A 899 27.32 4.15 -12.45
CA PHE A 899 27.46 3.54 -11.12
C PHE A 899 26.63 2.28 -10.93
N MET A 900 25.51 2.16 -11.61
CA MET A 900 24.67 0.98 -11.58
C MET A 900 24.27 0.59 -12.99
N ASP A 901 24.33 -0.71 -13.28
CA ASP A 901 23.96 -1.27 -14.57
C ASP A 901 23.29 -2.63 -14.38
N ALA A 902 22.07 -2.76 -14.88
CA ALA A 902 21.31 -4.01 -14.87
C ALA A 902 20.20 -3.97 -15.92
N ALA A 903 20.05 -5.02 -16.71
CA ALA A 903 18.87 -5.16 -17.56
C ALA A 903 17.69 -5.72 -16.76
N VAL A 904 16.45 -5.34 -17.14
CA VAL A 904 15.23 -5.88 -16.52
C VAL A 904 15.18 -7.42 -16.66
N ASN A 905 14.57 -8.10 -15.71
CA ASN A 905 14.39 -9.55 -15.64
C ASN A 905 15.69 -10.38 -15.52
N THR A 906 16.85 -9.77 -15.29
CA THR A 906 18.11 -10.53 -15.18
C THR A 906 18.43 -10.99 -13.77
N GLY A 907 18.07 -10.22 -12.74
CA GLY A 907 18.44 -10.47 -11.34
C GLY A 907 19.96 -10.38 -11.08
N ALA A 908 20.72 -9.78 -12.01
CA ALA A 908 22.15 -9.53 -11.90
C ALA A 908 22.39 -8.02 -12.01
N ILE A 909 22.97 -7.43 -10.96
CA ILE A 909 23.12 -5.98 -10.81
C ILE A 909 24.61 -5.68 -10.59
N SER A 910 25.18 -4.85 -11.46
CA SER A 910 26.54 -4.33 -11.33
C SER A 910 26.52 -2.97 -10.64
N ILE A 911 27.34 -2.84 -9.59
CA ILE A 911 27.59 -1.58 -8.86
C ILE A 911 29.04 -1.18 -9.12
N ILE A 912 29.28 0.02 -9.59
CA ILE A 912 30.59 0.46 -10.08
C ILE A 912 31.04 1.68 -9.28
N GLY A 913 32.00 1.48 -8.41
CA GLY A 913 32.65 2.57 -7.66
C GLY A 913 33.96 3.05 -8.32
N ASN A 914 34.73 3.84 -7.59
CA ASN A 914 35.97 4.41 -8.09
C ASN A 914 37.08 3.36 -8.34
N ASN A 915 37.20 2.39 -7.44
CA ASN A 915 38.34 1.45 -7.43
C ASN A 915 37.91 -0.01 -7.58
N ALA A 916 36.61 -0.27 -7.50
CA ALA A 916 36.07 -1.61 -7.57
C ALA A 916 34.69 -1.62 -8.25
N SER A 917 34.33 -2.74 -8.83
CA SER A 917 32.98 -3.07 -9.23
C SER A 917 32.48 -4.26 -8.41
N ARG A 918 31.18 -4.26 -8.08
CA ARG A 918 30.52 -5.29 -7.28
C ARG A 918 29.34 -5.85 -8.06
N LEU A 919 29.33 -7.16 -8.27
CA LEU A 919 28.22 -7.86 -8.88
C LEU A 919 27.35 -8.49 -7.80
N LEU A 920 26.07 -8.24 -7.85
CA LEU A 920 25.02 -8.92 -7.08
C LEU A 920 24.22 -9.82 -8.02
N ASP A 921 24.45 -11.13 -7.98
CA ASP A 921 23.67 -12.11 -8.75
C ASP A 921 22.66 -12.80 -7.80
N PHE A 922 21.44 -12.32 -7.83
CA PHE A 922 20.33 -12.83 -7.00
C PHE A 922 19.87 -14.25 -7.42
N ASN A 923 20.16 -14.70 -8.63
CA ASN A 923 19.79 -16.04 -9.07
C ASN A 923 20.64 -17.13 -8.40
N THR A 924 21.92 -16.84 -8.20
CA THR A 924 22.88 -17.77 -7.59
C THR A 924 23.30 -17.38 -6.18
N LEU A 925 22.81 -16.25 -5.68
CA LEU A 925 23.23 -15.61 -4.43
C LEU A 925 24.73 -15.34 -4.35
N ARG A 926 25.32 -14.97 -5.50
CA ARG A 926 26.74 -14.64 -5.62
C ARG A 926 26.97 -13.13 -5.42
N ILE A 927 28.00 -12.83 -4.65
CA ILE A 927 28.53 -11.46 -4.49
C ILE A 927 29.98 -11.49 -4.92
N GLU A 928 30.32 -10.77 -5.96
CA GLU A 928 31.71 -10.70 -6.48
C GLU A 928 32.17 -9.26 -6.54
N GLU A 929 33.35 -9.00 -6.00
CA GLU A 929 33.99 -7.69 -6.08
C GLU A 929 35.29 -7.80 -6.86
N THR A 930 35.45 -6.96 -7.88
CA THR A 930 36.64 -6.94 -8.72
C THR A 930 37.24 -5.54 -8.76
N PRO A 931 38.55 -5.39 -8.62
CA PRO A 931 39.21 -4.10 -8.78
C PRO A 931 38.94 -3.52 -10.19
N VAL A 932 38.61 -2.24 -10.26
CA VAL A 932 38.56 -1.49 -11.52
C VAL A 932 39.96 -0.94 -11.76
N PRO A 933 40.61 -1.14 -12.93
CA PRO A 933 41.90 -0.52 -13.22
C PRO A 933 41.81 1.01 -13.07
N SER A 934 42.73 1.61 -12.33
CA SER A 934 42.82 3.07 -12.28
C SER A 934 43.11 3.58 -13.69
N GLU A 935 42.25 4.44 -14.24
CA GLU A 935 42.49 5.15 -15.50
C GLU A 935 43.75 6.05 -15.45
#